data_a3cfbee0d1cccfbfb090c0a83b924bb1
#
_entry.id   a3cfbee0d1cccfbfb090c0a83b924bb1
#
_cell.length_a   1.000
_cell.length_b   1.000
_cell.length_c   1.000
_cell.angle_alpha   90.00
_cell.angle_beta   90.00
_cell.angle_gamma   90.00
#
_symmetry.space_group_name_H-M   'P 1'
#
loop_
_entity.id
_entity.type
_entity.pdbx_description
1 polymer ?
#
loop_
_entity_poly.entity_id
_entity_poly.type
_entity_poly.pdbx_seq_one_letter_code
_entity_poly.pdbx_strand_id
1 'polypeptide(L)'
;MKKVLSSFAVIFLMSANAFGQNIPVDPSVRIGTLSNGMKYYIKKNTLPEKKVDFRLAINAGSILEDENQRGLAHFMEHMNFNGTKNFPDNKLVDFLQSIGVKFGQHLNAYTSFDETVYMLPVPLDKPGNLDAGLKVMEDWAFNATLSDEQINKERGVVLEELRLGLGADKRMMDKYLPKLLYKSQYADRLPIGKKEVLENFKPDVIRKFHQDWYRPDLMAIIVVGDINVDEIEKKIKDNFSKYKNPSKPRERKSFDLPNHKETLVAIETDPDATNSMVQFIMKDADAYKPDVTVEQYNQSLVENLSTTMLNNRLRELINSTNPPFTFGSVYHGGTYARSKEAFQGFAMVKEGNQLNALKVLLEEVERAKRFGFTQSELDRAKSQVLSNIERSYNNKDKTESEILIDEYVRNFLEQEPIPGIAWEYEDTKAFLPSVTLAQTNEIIKKMVKDDSRVIIVTGPKKDNVTMPTEAMVLNTFDAVKVADLKPYEEKATIKNLVKPFKSEGKIAKTETDAKLGTTTWTLSNGAKVTFKKTDFKDDEIVFTARSLGGSSLIPDADYNKTQFAFAALTEAGVGGFSKADLTNYLAGKQVNVNPMVTSLFEGVSGRTTQKDLGTAMELMYAYFTSLNYNPASFNAYKEKQSAMLNNLLSNPQAYFSNEHAKFMNQKNPRFIGVFPMEKDWANTDYKKAYDIYKDKFANAGNFQFYFVGNIDEAKFKDEVLQYIASLPSSGKTTMYKDTGYRTMTGDYNKVYKKGKDPKSMVSISYSGEAPYNEKEALALSALGEVATIKVIEKLREDESGIYGGGARGGMNKIPYGTYSFGINFPCGPENAEKLTKSAIAELQKLIDNGPEQKDLDKYKEGEYNDNKTELKDNMFWMNAIAKNQLDGSDKYDILNYQDKVKALTVKDLQNVAKKYLTKGRIVATLMPEDGWEKAKKEEPKKAETVTVKAGAAN
;
A
#
# COMPACT_ATOMS: atom_id res chain seq x y z
N MET A 1 22.87 -10.76 66.56
CA MET A 1 23.14 -9.73 65.54
C MET A 1 23.31 -10.26 64.11
N LYS A 2 23.76 -11.49 63.87
CA LYS A 2 23.88 -12.03 62.48
C LYS A 2 22.57 -12.42 61.76
N LYS A 3 21.46 -12.66 62.51
CA LYS A 3 20.15 -12.99 61.89
C LYS A 3 19.30 -11.74 61.52
N VAL A 4 19.60 -10.56 62.01
CA VAL A 4 18.88 -9.29 61.70
C VAL A 4 19.45 -8.69 60.43
N LEU A 5 20.72 -8.85 60.06
CA LEU A 5 21.31 -8.36 58.84
C LEU A 5 20.84 -9.16 57.59
N SER A 6 20.50 -10.45 57.69
CA SER A 6 20.01 -11.21 56.57
C SER A 6 18.56 -10.83 56.18
N SER A 7 17.74 -10.38 57.13
CA SER A 7 16.35 -9.96 56.85
C SER A 7 16.32 -8.56 56.19
N PHE A 8 17.28 -7.69 56.48
CA PHE A 8 17.37 -6.37 55.82
C PHE A 8 17.90 -6.47 54.38
N ALA A 9 18.79 -7.42 54.09
CA ALA A 9 19.29 -7.65 52.73
C ALA A 9 18.23 -8.24 51.81
N VAL A 10 17.32 -9.08 52.32
CA VAL A 10 16.20 -9.64 51.54
C VAL A 10 15.11 -8.62 51.29
N ILE A 11 14.85 -7.70 52.26
CA ILE A 11 13.89 -6.61 52.09
C ILE A 11 14.43 -5.54 51.13
N PHE A 12 15.75 -5.30 51.10
CA PHE A 12 16.35 -4.33 50.17
C PHE A 12 16.43 -4.91 48.71
N LEU A 13 16.50 -6.22 48.55
CA LEU A 13 16.41 -6.88 47.23
C LEU A 13 14.96 -6.98 46.72
N MET A 14 13.95 -6.98 47.58
CA MET A 14 12.53 -6.94 47.18
C MET A 14 12.00 -5.51 46.92
N SER A 15 12.66 -4.47 47.47
CA SER A 15 12.29 -3.08 47.21
C SER A 15 12.93 -2.46 45.94
N ALA A 16 13.91 -3.15 45.33
CA ALA A 16 14.53 -2.71 44.08
C ALA A 16 13.74 -3.14 42.81
N ASN A 17 12.71 -3.97 42.96
CA ASN A 17 11.83 -4.41 41.85
C ASN A 17 10.48 -3.70 41.80
N ALA A 18 10.34 -2.54 42.47
CA ALA A 18 9.08 -1.78 42.50
C ALA A 18 8.97 -0.73 41.38
N PHE A 19 10.04 -0.53 40.58
CA PHE A 19 9.98 0.26 39.35
C PHE A 19 10.11 -0.73 38.15
N GLY A 20 9.10 -0.78 37.29
CA GLY A 20 9.15 -1.61 36.08
C GLY A 20 10.43 -1.36 35.30
N GLN A 21 11.02 -2.41 34.73
CA GLN A 21 12.21 -2.28 33.89
C GLN A 21 11.88 -1.42 32.67
N ASN A 22 12.68 -0.39 32.41
CA ASN A 22 12.50 0.44 31.22
C ASN A 22 12.79 -0.38 29.94
N ILE A 23 12.06 -0.07 28.89
CA ILE A 23 12.35 -0.59 27.55
C ILE A 23 13.72 -0.07 27.12
N PRO A 24 14.65 -0.92 26.69
CA PRO A 24 15.96 -0.45 26.25
C PRO A 24 15.86 0.32 24.94
N VAL A 25 16.92 1.06 24.63
CA VAL A 25 17.11 1.66 23.29
C VAL A 25 18.09 0.78 22.53
N ASP A 26 17.83 0.54 21.23
CA ASP A 26 18.74 -0.20 20.35
C ASP A 26 20.16 0.41 20.40
N PRO A 27 21.17 -0.31 20.89
CA PRO A 27 22.53 0.20 21.03
C PRO A 27 23.19 0.49 19.68
N SER A 28 22.66 0.00 18.57
CA SER A 28 23.16 0.24 17.23
C SER A 28 22.78 1.60 16.66
N VAL A 29 21.88 2.34 17.32
CA VAL A 29 21.43 3.68 16.94
C VAL A 29 22.16 4.73 17.75
N ARG A 30 22.84 5.64 17.09
CA ARG A 30 23.45 6.82 17.71
C ARG A 30 22.38 7.93 17.79
N ILE A 31 21.98 8.29 19.01
CA ILE A 31 21.02 9.38 19.27
C ILE A 31 21.73 10.52 19.98
N GLY A 32 21.42 11.76 19.60
CA GLY A 32 21.94 12.92 20.29
C GLY A 32 21.08 14.16 20.11
N THR A 33 21.44 15.21 20.86
CA THR A 33 20.78 16.52 20.78
C THR A 33 21.85 17.58 20.60
N LEU A 34 21.70 18.44 19.61
CA LEU A 34 22.56 19.58 19.37
C LEU A 34 22.34 20.67 20.41
N SER A 35 23.29 21.59 20.56
CA SER A 35 23.21 22.71 21.49
C SER A 35 22.01 23.64 21.28
N ASN A 36 21.44 23.63 20.08
CA ASN A 36 20.23 24.39 19.73
C ASN A 36 18.91 23.60 19.93
N GLY A 37 18.98 22.36 20.46
CA GLY A 37 17.81 21.52 20.73
C GLY A 37 17.43 20.55 19.62
N MET A 38 18.01 20.65 18.40
CA MET A 38 17.72 19.73 17.32
C MET A 38 18.22 18.33 17.66
N LYS A 39 17.38 17.31 17.46
CA LYS A 39 17.74 15.90 17.66
C LYS A 39 18.38 15.30 16.41
N TYR A 40 19.17 14.26 16.60
CA TYR A 40 19.65 13.43 15.49
C TYR A 40 19.64 11.95 15.84
N TYR A 41 19.40 11.13 14.81
CA TYR A 41 19.46 9.67 14.88
C TYR A 41 20.35 9.19 13.74
N ILE A 42 21.28 8.29 14.01
CA ILE A 42 22.21 7.77 13.00
C ILE A 42 22.32 6.27 13.19
N LYS A 43 22.04 5.51 12.15
CA LYS A 43 22.22 4.05 12.13
C LYS A 43 22.97 3.62 10.88
N LYS A 44 24.03 2.83 11.06
CA LYS A 44 24.67 2.15 9.95
C LYS A 44 23.80 0.98 9.52
N ASN A 45 23.47 0.92 8.24
CA ASN A 45 22.83 -0.22 7.59
C ASN A 45 23.33 -0.33 6.14
N THR A 46 23.77 -1.52 5.74
CA THR A 46 24.38 -1.74 4.43
C THR A 46 23.41 -2.21 3.35
N LEU A 47 22.10 -2.12 3.60
CA LEU A 47 21.09 -2.48 2.63
C LEU A 47 20.13 -1.30 2.35
N PRO A 48 20.08 -0.90 1.06
CA PRO A 48 20.97 -1.24 -0.04
C PRO A 48 22.40 -0.74 0.16
N GLU A 49 23.38 -1.45 -0.38
CA GLU A 49 24.78 -1.03 -0.36
C GLU A 49 24.95 0.32 -1.09
N LYS A 50 25.84 1.18 -0.57
CA LYS A 50 26.13 2.51 -1.13
C LYS A 50 24.88 3.38 -1.29
N LYS A 51 23.97 3.31 -0.35
CA LYS A 51 22.80 4.17 -0.26
C LYS A 51 22.64 4.68 1.17
N VAL A 52 22.18 5.89 1.32
CA VAL A 52 21.75 6.48 2.60
C VAL A 52 20.37 7.07 2.44
N ASP A 53 19.53 6.82 3.43
CA ASP A 53 18.22 7.42 3.55
C ASP A 53 18.23 8.49 4.62
N PHE A 54 17.73 9.67 4.29
CA PHE A 54 17.55 10.79 5.20
C PHE A 54 16.08 11.04 5.46
N ARG A 55 15.76 11.43 6.70
CA ARG A 55 14.49 12.06 7.05
C ARG A 55 14.77 13.34 7.81
N LEU A 56 14.06 14.41 7.43
CA LEU A 56 13.93 15.61 8.25
C LEU A 56 12.52 15.59 8.82
N ALA A 57 12.40 15.29 10.10
CA ALA A 57 11.13 15.29 10.80
C ALA A 57 10.95 16.61 11.56
N ILE A 58 9.82 17.27 11.33
CA ILE A 58 9.45 18.55 11.93
C ILE A 58 8.18 18.31 12.74
N ASN A 59 8.24 18.53 14.05
CA ASN A 59 7.11 18.38 14.97
C ASN A 59 6.17 19.59 14.86
N ALA A 60 5.76 19.89 13.63
CA ALA A 60 4.83 20.95 13.27
C ALA A 60 4.05 20.56 12.03
N GLY A 61 2.74 20.67 12.09
CA GLY A 61 1.81 20.37 11.01
C GLY A 61 0.62 21.32 11.06
N SER A 62 -0.46 20.94 10.40
CA SER A 62 -1.63 21.82 10.20
C SER A 62 -2.35 22.20 11.49
N ILE A 63 -2.21 21.43 12.57
CA ILE A 63 -2.86 21.73 13.86
C ILE A 63 -2.35 23.06 14.47
N LEU A 64 -1.16 23.51 14.09
CA LEU A 64 -0.52 24.71 14.60
C LEU A 64 -0.85 25.97 13.78
N GLU A 65 -1.61 25.84 12.72
CA GLU A 65 -2.01 26.93 11.84
C GLU A 65 -2.97 27.90 12.51
N ASP A 66 -2.78 29.20 12.29
CA ASP A 66 -3.78 30.22 12.58
C ASP A 66 -4.93 30.17 11.54
N GLU A 67 -6.05 30.86 11.77
CA GLU A 67 -7.21 30.81 10.87
C GLU A 67 -6.88 31.28 9.43
N ASN A 68 -5.97 32.23 9.28
CA ASN A 68 -5.53 32.70 7.97
C ASN A 68 -4.37 31.90 7.37
N GLN A 69 -3.96 30.79 8.03
CA GLN A 69 -2.89 29.90 7.63
C GLN A 69 -3.38 28.52 7.21
N ARG A 70 -4.68 28.26 7.20
CA ARG A 70 -5.25 26.91 6.98
C ARG A 70 -4.85 26.36 5.60
N GLY A 71 -3.97 25.35 5.62
CA GLY A 71 -3.33 24.72 4.46
C GLY A 71 -1.88 25.16 4.22
N LEU A 72 -1.34 26.09 5.04
CA LEU A 72 0.01 26.59 4.82
C LEU A 72 1.11 25.70 5.38
N ALA A 73 0.81 24.81 6.30
CA ALA A 73 1.75 23.74 6.68
C ALA A 73 2.08 22.85 5.48
N HIS A 74 1.06 22.39 4.76
CA HIS A 74 1.21 21.60 3.54
C HIS A 74 1.81 22.43 2.39
N PHE A 75 1.37 23.65 2.22
CA PHE A 75 1.96 24.54 1.21
C PHE A 75 3.47 24.79 1.48
N MET A 76 3.89 24.86 2.74
CA MET A 76 5.31 24.98 3.11
C MET A 76 6.12 23.75 2.73
N GLU A 77 5.52 22.57 2.81
CA GLU A 77 6.11 21.33 2.31
C GLU A 77 6.46 21.47 0.81
N HIS A 78 5.52 21.90 -0.02
CA HIS A 78 5.74 22.16 -1.45
C HIS A 78 6.85 23.19 -1.70
N MET A 79 6.86 24.25 -0.92
CA MET A 79 7.83 25.33 -1.11
C MET A 79 9.28 24.90 -0.91
N ASN A 80 9.53 23.86 -0.12
CA ASN A 80 10.87 23.30 0.04
C ASN A 80 11.42 22.63 -1.23
N PHE A 81 10.56 22.31 -2.19
CA PHE A 81 10.96 21.81 -3.51
C PHE A 81 11.08 22.93 -4.57
N ASN A 82 10.52 24.11 -4.29
CA ASN A 82 10.42 25.25 -5.21
C ASN A 82 11.49 26.33 -4.99
N GLY A 83 12.64 25.94 -4.47
CA GLY A 83 13.79 26.80 -4.35
C GLY A 83 14.27 27.01 -2.92
N THR A 84 15.55 26.76 -2.75
CA THR A 84 16.29 26.96 -1.52
C THR A 84 17.54 27.80 -1.79
N LYS A 85 18.25 28.20 -0.75
CA LYS A 85 19.46 29.02 -0.86
C LYS A 85 20.54 28.41 -1.76
N ASN A 86 20.75 27.09 -1.67
CA ASN A 86 21.81 26.42 -2.43
C ASN A 86 21.26 25.79 -3.74
N PHE A 87 19.96 25.58 -3.82
CA PHE A 87 19.27 25.02 -5.00
C PHE A 87 18.11 25.96 -5.40
N PRO A 88 18.39 27.07 -6.12
CA PRO A 88 17.36 28.00 -6.53
C PRO A 88 16.44 27.38 -7.58
N ASP A 89 15.17 27.77 -7.57
CA ASP A 89 14.12 27.30 -8.48
C ASP A 89 14.01 25.75 -8.48
N ASN A 90 13.90 25.13 -9.62
CA ASN A 90 13.78 23.67 -9.77
C ASN A 90 15.13 22.92 -9.74
N LYS A 91 16.25 23.60 -9.43
CA LYS A 91 17.59 22.97 -9.45
C LYS A 91 17.75 21.86 -8.44
N LEU A 92 16.97 21.85 -7.37
CA LEU A 92 16.96 20.74 -6.42
C LEU A 92 16.46 19.46 -7.09
N VAL A 93 15.32 19.52 -7.75
CA VAL A 93 14.73 18.36 -8.45
C VAL A 93 15.64 17.90 -9.58
N ASP A 94 16.20 18.82 -10.36
CA ASP A 94 17.17 18.51 -11.42
C ASP A 94 18.41 17.79 -10.88
N PHE A 95 18.99 18.29 -9.78
CA PHE A 95 20.13 17.66 -9.12
C PHE A 95 19.79 16.24 -8.67
N LEU A 96 18.68 16.06 -7.97
CA LEU A 96 18.28 14.74 -7.45
C LEU A 96 18.03 13.73 -8.57
N GLN A 97 17.36 14.16 -9.65
CA GLN A 97 17.20 13.33 -10.84
C GLN A 97 18.54 12.96 -11.49
N SER A 98 19.53 13.88 -11.47
CA SER A 98 20.86 13.62 -12.05
C SER A 98 21.70 12.58 -11.30
N ILE A 99 21.32 12.28 -10.06
CA ILE A 99 21.88 11.19 -9.24
C ILE A 99 20.97 9.98 -9.17
N GLY A 100 19.91 9.94 -10.01
CA GLY A 100 19.00 8.79 -10.14
C GLY A 100 17.88 8.73 -9.10
N VAL A 101 17.61 9.83 -8.38
CA VAL A 101 16.46 9.93 -7.47
C VAL A 101 15.25 10.42 -8.25
N LYS A 102 14.25 9.56 -8.45
CA LYS A 102 13.03 9.87 -9.19
C LYS A 102 12.06 10.66 -8.30
N PHE A 103 11.53 11.77 -8.80
CA PHE A 103 10.53 12.58 -8.11
C PHE A 103 9.20 11.81 -7.99
N GLY A 104 8.58 11.86 -6.82
CA GLY A 104 7.32 11.17 -6.53
C GLY A 104 7.48 9.66 -6.19
N GLN A 105 8.45 8.97 -6.78
CA GLN A 105 8.73 7.57 -6.47
C GLN A 105 9.71 7.42 -5.28
N HIS A 106 10.76 8.21 -5.25
CA HIS A 106 11.82 8.14 -4.24
C HIS A 106 11.89 9.40 -3.38
N LEU A 107 11.80 10.57 -4.02
CA LEU A 107 11.77 11.87 -3.36
C LEU A 107 10.33 12.19 -3.01
N ASN A 108 10.04 12.31 -1.73
CA ASN A 108 8.70 12.58 -1.23
C ASN A 108 8.75 13.39 0.09
N ALA A 109 7.60 13.90 0.48
CA ALA A 109 7.35 14.48 1.79
C ALA A 109 5.87 14.26 2.14
N TYR A 110 5.51 14.47 3.40
CA TYR A 110 4.12 14.53 3.81
C TYR A 110 3.91 15.51 4.94
N THR A 111 2.74 16.10 4.97
CA THR A 111 2.24 16.93 6.06
C THR A 111 1.01 16.28 6.68
N SER A 112 1.05 16.07 7.98
CA SER A 112 -0.07 15.63 8.79
C SER A 112 -0.58 16.76 9.70
N PHE A 113 -1.46 16.43 10.62
CA PHE A 113 -1.92 17.39 11.61
C PHE A 113 -0.78 17.90 12.51
N ASP A 114 0.06 17.00 12.99
CA ASP A 114 1.06 17.28 14.02
C ASP A 114 2.49 17.38 13.52
N GLU A 115 2.77 16.94 12.29
CA GLU A 115 4.13 16.86 11.73
C GLU A 115 4.20 17.14 10.23
N THR A 116 5.41 17.47 9.80
CA THR A 116 5.85 17.45 8.40
C THR A 116 7.16 16.68 8.31
N VAL A 117 7.25 15.72 7.36
CA VAL A 117 8.43 14.87 7.20
C VAL A 117 8.88 14.89 5.75
N TYR A 118 10.17 15.20 5.54
CA TYR A 118 10.83 15.17 4.24
C TYR A 118 11.69 13.92 4.14
N MET A 119 11.65 13.25 3.00
CA MET A 119 12.30 11.98 2.72
C MET A 119 13.27 12.12 1.55
N LEU A 120 14.52 11.71 1.73
CA LEU A 120 15.53 11.79 0.70
C LEU A 120 16.45 10.56 0.72
N PRO A 121 16.30 9.63 -0.21
CA PRO A 121 17.29 8.61 -0.47
C PRO A 121 18.43 9.16 -1.35
N VAL A 122 19.68 8.86 -1.01
CA VAL A 122 20.84 9.34 -1.74
C VAL A 122 21.78 8.18 -2.09
N PRO A 123 22.03 7.90 -3.38
CA PRO A 123 23.07 6.96 -3.81
C PRO A 123 24.45 7.50 -3.49
N LEU A 124 25.31 6.66 -2.95
CA LEU A 124 26.68 7.00 -2.54
C LEU A 124 27.76 6.55 -3.56
N ASP A 125 27.35 6.14 -4.75
CA ASP A 125 28.28 5.68 -5.81
C ASP A 125 29.17 6.82 -6.35
N LYS A 126 28.73 8.07 -6.25
CA LYS A 126 29.48 9.24 -6.69
C LYS A 126 30.01 10.04 -5.50
N PRO A 127 31.31 10.42 -5.53
CA PRO A 127 31.85 11.30 -4.49
C PRO A 127 31.06 12.61 -4.39
N GLY A 128 30.80 13.05 -3.16
CA GLY A 128 30.06 14.31 -2.89
C GLY A 128 28.56 14.17 -2.73
N ASN A 129 27.93 13.05 -3.13
CA ASN A 129 26.49 12.88 -2.98
C ASN A 129 26.04 12.94 -1.51
N LEU A 130 26.81 12.38 -0.59
CA LEU A 130 26.54 12.44 0.84
C LEU A 130 26.48 13.90 1.35
N ASP A 131 27.46 14.71 0.99
CA ASP A 131 27.52 16.12 1.40
C ASP A 131 26.40 16.93 0.75
N ALA A 132 26.07 16.64 -0.50
CA ALA A 132 24.95 17.25 -1.18
C ALA A 132 23.60 16.86 -0.52
N GLY A 133 23.40 15.60 -0.13
CA GLY A 133 22.21 15.18 0.62
C GLY A 133 22.07 15.90 1.96
N LEU A 134 23.15 16.01 2.73
CA LEU A 134 23.16 16.79 3.97
C LEU A 134 22.87 18.30 3.72
N LYS A 135 23.34 18.84 2.59
CA LYS A 135 23.07 20.21 2.19
C LYS A 135 21.58 20.41 1.86
N VAL A 136 20.95 19.45 1.21
CA VAL A 136 19.50 19.46 0.96
C VAL A 136 18.73 19.47 2.28
N MET A 137 19.12 18.59 3.23
CA MET A 137 18.49 18.55 4.56
C MET A 137 18.63 19.89 5.31
N GLU A 138 19.80 20.51 5.24
CA GLU A 138 20.05 21.84 5.82
C GLU A 138 19.16 22.91 5.16
N ASP A 139 19.01 22.85 3.86
CA ASP A 139 18.21 23.83 3.11
C ASP A 139 16.72 23.64 3.40
N TRP A 140 16.21 22.43 3.45
CA TRP A 140 14.82 22.17 3.83
C TRP A 140 14.50 22.58 5.27
N ALA A 141 15.46 22.42 6.18
CA ALA A 141 15.25 22.83 7.56
C ALA A 141 15.21 24.35 7.76
N PHE A 142 16.07 25.11 7.02
CA PHE A 142 16.34 26.48 7.42
C PHE A 142 16.48 27.49 6.26
N ASN A 143 16.57 27.07 5.01
CA ASN A 143 17.02 27.90 3.93
C ASN A 143 16.03 27.93 2.74
N ALA A 144 14.74 27.65 2.96
CA ALA A 144 13.71 27.86 1.94
C ALA A 144 13.66 29.34 1.54
N THR A 145 13.66 29.64 0.23
CA THR A 145 13.69 31.03 -0.26
C THR A 145 12.37 31.75 -0.11
N LEU A 146 11.26 31.08 -0.26
CA LEU A 146 9.89 31.59 -0.12
C LEU A 146 9.68 32.92 -0.89
N SER A 147 10.14 32.96 -2.16
CA SER A 147 9.95 34.14 -3.01
C SER A 147 8.48 34.31 -3.37
N ASP A 148 8.04 35.56 -3.57
CA ASP A 148 6.65 35.85 -3.97
C ASP A 148 6.28 35.19 -5.29
N GLU A 149 7.22 35.11 -6.21
CA GLU A 149 7.05 34.48 -7.51
C GLU A 149 6.75 32.98 -7.38
N GLN A 150 7.60 32.25 -6.66
CA GLN A 150 7.45 30.80 -6.49
C GLN A 150 6.21 30.45 -5.65
N ILE A 151 5.89 31.22 -4.61
CA ILE A 151 4.66 31.05 -3.83
C ILE A 151 3.43 31.20 -4.74
N ASN A 152 3.38 32.23 -5.57
CA ASN A 152 2.22 32.46 -6.45
C ASN A 152 2.13 31.41 -7.56
N LYS A 153 3.26 30.91 -8.05
CA LYS A 153 3.33 29.82 -9.04
C LYS A 153 2.80 28.51 -8.45
N GLU A 154 3.27 28.12 -7.26
CA GLU A 154 2.90 26.87 -6.60
C GLU A 154 1.44 26.84 -6.15
N ARG A 155 0.82 28.00 -5.94
CA ARG A 155 -0.60 28.11 -5.58
C ARG A 155 -1.51 27.32 -6.54
N GLY A 156 -1.24 27.38 -7.84
CA GLY A 156 -2.00 26.63 -8.84
C GLY A 156 -1.87 25.12 -8.64
N VAL A 157 -0.67 24.64 -8.34
CA VAL A 157 -0.38 23.21 -8.11
C VAL A 157 -1.11 22.67 -6.87
N VAL A 158 -1.04 23.41 -5.74
CA VAL A 158 -1.73 23.02 -4.50
C VAL A 158 -3.26 23.05 -4.67
N LEU A 159 -3.79 24.01 -5.44
CA LEU A 159 -5.22 24.05 -5.77
C LEU A 159 -5.66 22.89 -6.67
N GLU A 160 -4.80 22.43 -7.59
CA GLU A 160 -5.07 21.23 -8.39
C GLU A 160 -5.04 19.96 -7.53
N GLU A 161 -4.14 19.88 -6.56
CA GLU A 161 -4.14 18.78 -5.58
C GLU A 161 -5.41 18.77 -4.73
N LEU A 162 -5.82 19.90 -4.18
CA LEU A 162 -7.09 20.04 -3.48
C LEU A 162 -8.26 19.60 -4.37
N ARG A 163 -8.26 19.94 -5.66
CA ARG A 163 -9.27 19.52 -6.63
C ARG A 163 -9.28 18.00 -6.80
N LEU A 164 -8.11 17.34 -6.85
CA LEU A 164 -8.02 15.89 -6.95
C LEU A 164 -8.64 15.18 -5.74
N GLY A 165 -8.53 15.78 -4.56
CA GLY A 165 -9.13 15.28 -3.33
C GLY A 165 -10.68 15.40 -3.27
N LEU A 166 -11.32 16.15 -4.17
CA LEU A 166 -12.79 16.25 -4.22
C LEU A 166 -13.42 14.89 -4.55
N GLY A 167 -14.66 14.69 -4.17
CA GLY A 167 -15.42 13.46 -4.45
C GLY A 167 -16.44 13.15 -3.37
N ALA A 168 -17.16 12.04 -3.55
CA ALA A 168 -18.20 11.60 -2.64
C ALA A 168 -17.66 11.39 -1.21
N ASP A 169 -16.51 10.72 -1.08
CA ASP A 169 -15.93 10.43 0.23
C ASP A 169 -15.56 11.72 0.96
N LYS A 170 -14.95 12.70 0.26
CA LYS A 170 -14.63 14.00 0.85
C LYS A 170 -15.89 14.75 1.30
N ARG A 171 -16.93 14.78 0.46
CA ARG A 171 -18.19 15.45 0.81
C ARG A 171 -18.89 14.81 2.01
N MET A 172 -18.84 13.49 2.15
CA MET A 172 -19.36 12.77 3.33
C MET A 172 -18.46 13.00 4.55
N MET A 173 -17.12 12.92 4.36
CA MET A 173 -16.14 13.16 5.43
C MET A 173 -16.32 14.55 6.04
N ASP A 174 -16.45 15.58 5.25
CA ASP A 174 -16.63 16.96 5.75
C ASP A 174 -17.84 17.12 6.68
N LYS A 175 -18.88 16.28 6.49
CA LYS A 175 -20.07 16.29 7.31
C LYS A 175 -19.92 15.49 8.61
N TYR A 176 -19.25 14.34 8.58
CA TYR A 176 -19.12 13.52 9.79
C TYR A 176 -17.89 13.90 10.64
N LEU A 177 -16.87 14.53 10.06
CA LEU A 177 -15.62 14.87 10.73
C LEU A 177 -15.82 15.72 12.00
N PRO A 178 -16.71 16.73 12.06
CA PRO A 178 -16.98 17.48 13.26
C PRO A 178 -17.55 16.65 14.43
N LYS A 179 -18.28 15.55 14.12
CA LYS A 179 -18.74 14.61 15.14
C LYS A 179 -17.63 13.68 15.57
N LEU A 180 -16.83 13.18 14.62
CA LEU A 180 -15.70 12.30 14.88
C LEU A 180 -14.66 12.97 15.77
N LEU A 181 -14.28 14.19 15.44
CA LEU A 181 -13.27 14.98 16.14
C LEU A 181 -13.84 15.94 17.20
N TYR A 182 -15.03 15.73 17.60
CA TYR A 182 -15.82 16.34 18.67
C TYR A 182 -15.18 17.58 19.35
N LYS A 183 -15.53 18.77 18.88
CA LYS A 183 -15.08 20.06 19.47
C LYS A 183 -13.56 20.24 19.54
N SER A 184 -12.78 19.37 18.90
CA SER A 184 -11.34 19.50 18.80
C SER A 184 -10.93 20.41 17.64
N GLN A 185 -9.80 21.08 17.79
CA GLN A 185 -9.20 21.88 16.72
C GLN A 185 -8.86 21.02 15.49
N TYR A 186 -8.61 19.73 15.64
CA TYR A 186 -8.36 18.80 14.55
C TYR A 186 -9.48 18.81 13.49
N ALA A 187 -10.74 19.03 13.88
CA ALA A 187 -11.86 19.12 12.96
C ALA A 187 -11.74 20.27 11.94
N ASP A 188 -10.99 21.29 12.30
CA ASP A 188 -10.82 22.51 11.52
C ASP A 188 -9.45 22.66 10.85
N ARG A 189 -8.56 21.69 11.00
CA ARG A 189 -7.15 21.77 10.56
C ARG A 189 -6.74 20.62 9.66
N LEU A 190 -7.62 20.22 8.71
CA LEU A 190 -7.21 19.29 7.67
C LEU A 190 -5.96 19.82 6.93
N PRO A 191 -4.92 19.01 6.72
CA PRO A 191 -3.65 19.45 6.14
C PRO A 191 -3.78 20.12 4.78
N ILE A 192 -4.68 19.63 3.91
CA ILE A 192 -4.94 20.24 2.59
C ILE A 192 -5.49 21.69 2.69
N GLY A 193 -6.02 22.08 3.84
CA GLY A 193 -6.47 23.42 4.14
C GLY A 193 -7.80 23.83 3.54
N LYS A 194 -7.96 25.15 3.39
CA LYS A 194 -9.14 25.79 2.81
C LYS A 194 -8.83 26.49 1.51
N LYS A 195 -9.66 26.26 0.49
CA LYS A 195 -9.54 26.87 -0.83
C LYS A 195 -9.42 28.40 -0.76
N GLU A 196 -10.30 29.07 0.03
CA GLU A 196 -10.33 30.51 0.16
C GLU A 196 -9.02 31.07 0.75
N VAL A 197 -8.39 30.34 1.66
CA VAL A 197 -7.09 30.72 2.24
C VAL A 197 -6.01 30.52 1.19
N LEU A 198 -5.96 29.35 0.55
CA LEU A 198 -4.96 29.01 -0.46
C LEU A 198 -5.00 29.97 -1.67
N GLU A 199 -6.19 30.42 -2.11
CA GLU A 199 -6.33 31.37 -3.20
C GLU A 199 -5.87 32.79 -2.84
N ASN A 200 -5.96 33.19 -1.56
CA ASN A 200 -5.88 34.61 -1.19
C ASN A 200 -4.81 34.98 -0.16
N PHE A 201 -4.10 34.01 0.44
CA PHE A 201 -3.09 34.34 1.44
C PHE A 201 -1.96 35.19 0.84
N LYS A 202 -1.45 36.14 1.64
CA LYS A 202 -0.29 36.95 1.25
C LYS A 202 1.00 36.19 1.57
N PRO A 203 2.07 36.33 0.76
CA PRO A 203 3.34 35.63 0.98
C PRO A 203 3.91 35.72 2.41
N ASP A 204 3.73 36.85 3.08
CA ASP A 204 4.21 37.03 4.46
C ASP A 204 3.51 36.08 5.46
N VAL A 205 2.32 35.59 5.15
CA VAL A 205 1.58 34.68 6.05
C VAL A 205 2.26 33.31 6.11
N ILE A 206 2.73 32.77 4.99
CA ILE A 206 3.49 31.51 4.99
C ILE A 206 4.90 31.72 5.55
N ARG A 207 5.56 32.85 5.26
CA ARG A 207 6.85 33.19 5.89
C ARG A 207 6.74 33.22 7.42
N LYS A 208 5.62 33.76 7.93
CA LYS A 208 5.33 33.74 9.38
C LYS A 208 5.20 32.33 9.92
N PHE A 209 4.46 31.44 9.21
CA PHE A 209 4.36 30.02 9.58
C PHE A 209 5.73 29.36 9.66
N HIS A 210 6.56 29.55 8.63
CA HIS A 210 7.94 29.04 8.60
C HIS A 210 8.76 29.56 9.78
N GLN A 211 8.73 30.87 10.06
CA GLN A 211 9.47 31.48 11.18
C GLN A 211 9.03 30.93 12.56
N ASP A 212 7.74 30.65 12.75
CA ASP A 212 7.21 30.19 14.01
C ASP A 212 7.56 28.71 14.26
N TRP A 213 7.61 27.87 13.22
CA TRP A 213 7.59 26.42 13.38
C TRP A 213 8.81 25.68 12.80
N TYR A 214 9.52 26.24 11.81
CA TYR A 214 10.75 25.66 11.26
C TYR A 214 11.96 26.08 12.09
N ARG A 215 12.12 25.48 13.24
CA ARG A 215 13.15 25.83 14.22
C ARG A 215 13.78 24.57 14.85
N PRO A 216 15.08 24.65 15.23
CA PRO A 216 15.86 23.51 15.69
C PRO A 216 15.21 22.64 16.78
N ASP A 217 14.59 23.26 17.81
CA ASP A 217 14.00 22.54 18.95
C ASP A 217 12.74 21.70 18.59
N LEU A 218 12.21 21.87 17.38
CA LEU A 218 11.09 21.09 16.86
C LEU A 218 11.51 20.10 15.75
N MET A 219 12.82 19.90 15.52
CA MET A 219 13.30 19.11 14.39
C MET A 219 14.19 17.94 14.82
N ALA A 220 14.16 16.90 14.00
CA ALA A 220 15.16 15.86 14.04
C ALA A 220 15.67 15.56 12.61
N ILE A 221 16.99 15.35 12.51
CA ILE A 221 17.59 14.73 11.32
C ILE A 221 17.87 13.27 11.62
N ILE A 222 17.40 12.39 10.73
CA ILE A 222 17.51 10.95 10.88
C ILE A 222 18.24 10.42 9.65
N VAL A 223 19.26 9.59 9.88
CA VAL A 223 20.18 9.10 8.83
C VAL A 223 20.40 7.62 9.01
N VAL A 224 19.97 6.83 8.03
CA VAL A 224 20.17 5.38 8.02
C VAL A 224 20.76 4.97 6.68
N GLY A 225 21.86 4.22 6.69
CA GLY A 225 22.47 3.79 5.44
C GLY A 225 23.89 3.24 5.56
N ASP A 226 24.49 3.01 4.41
CA ASP A 226 25.89 2.52 4.32
C ASP A 226 26.88 3.65 4.55
N ILE A 227 27.02 4.05 5.81
CA ILE A 227 27.70 5.26 6.25
C ILE A 227 28.66 4.98 7.41
N ASN A 228 29.58 5.93 7.65
CA ASN A 228 30.36 6.01 8.88
C ASN A 228 29.61 6.90 9.89
N VAL A 229 29.22 6.32 11.03
CA VAL A 229 28.40 6.98 12.05
C VAL A 229 29.09 8.22 12.63
N ASP A 230 30.42 8.12 12.96
CA ASP A 230 31.17 9.23 13.57
C ASP A 230 31.35 10.39 12.58
N GLU A 231 31.59 10.09 11.30
CA GLU A 231 31.67 11.10 10.24
C GLU A 231 30.35 11.84 10.07
N ILE A 232 29.21 11.10 10.02
CA ILE A 232 27.89 11.71 9.89
C ILE A 232 27.56 12.57 11.11
N GLU A 233 27.83 12.08 12.32
CA GLU A 233 27.61 12.84 13.54
C GLU A 233 28.37 14.17 13.52
N LYS A 234 29.66 14.13 13.12
CA LYS A 234 30.47 15.34 12.97
C LYS A 234 29.84 16.29 11.94
N LYS A 235 29.48 15.81 10.76
CA LYS A 235 28.87 16.64 9.71
C LYS A 235 27.55 17.25 10.17
N ILE A 236 26.71 16.51 10.91
CA ILE A 236 25.47 17.03 11.48
C ILE A 236 25.80 18.16 12.47
N LYS A 237 26.73 17.96 13.39
CA LYS A 237 27.14 19.00 14.34
C LYS A 237 27.66 20.25 13.64
N ASP A 238 28.51 20.10 12.64
CA ASP A 238 29.12 21.22 11.89
C ASP A 238 28.05 22.00 11.09
N ASN A 239 27.09 21.32 10.46
CA ASN A 239 26.14 21.94 9.56
C ASN A 239 24.92 22.53 10.30
N PHE A 240 24.43 21.91 11.36
CA PHE A 240 23.13 22.27 11.98
C PHE A 240 23.24 23.02 13.31
N SER A 241 24.37 22.95 14.06
CA SER A 241 24.50 23.61 15.36
C SER A 241 24.55 25.15 15.27
N LYS A 242 24.84 25.70 14.10
CA LYS A 242 24.94 27.17 13.89
C LYS A 242 23.60 27.87 13.89
N TYR A 243 22.50 27.14 13.61
CA TYR A 243 21.15 27.71 13.60
C TYR A 243 20.63 27.86 15.03
N LYS A 244 19.87 28.93 15.25
CA LYS A 244 19.36 29.29 16.60
C LYS A 244 17.84 29.33 16.60
N ASN A 245 17.27 28.92 17.69
CA ASN A 245 15.86 29.17 17.96
C ASN A 245 15.57 30.66 18.09
N PRO A 246 14.34 31.12 17.76
CA PRO A 246 13.90 32.47 18.03
C PRO A 246 14.07 32.80 19.54
N SER A 247 14.37 34.05 19.87
CA SER A 247 14.56 34.48 21.27
C SER A 247 13.29 34.35 22.12
N LYS A 248 12.12 34.37 21.48
CA LYS A 248 10.80 34.15 22.07
C LYS A 248 10.04 33.17 21.15
N PRO A 249 10.33 31.87 21.24
CA PRO A 249 9.70 30.91 20.38
C PRO A 249 8.22 30.79 20.71
N ARG A 250 7.38 30.71 19.71
CA ARG A 250 5.96 30.42 19.89
C ARG A 250 5.81 29.01 20.51
N GLU A 251 4.96 28.91 21.56
CA GLU A 251 4.73 27.63 22.21
C GLU A 251 4.06 26.64 21.27
N ARG A 252 4.63 25.43 21.17
CA ARG A 252 3.99 24.31 20.48
C ARG A 252 3.00 23.64 21.41
N LYS A 253 1.75 24.04 21.29
CA LYS A 253 0.65 23.51 22.08
C LYS A 253 0.26 22.11 21.63
N SER A 254 -0.12 21.27 22.58
CA SER A 254 -0.85 20.04 22.32
C SER A 254 -2.35 20.32 22.31
N PHE A 255 -3.06 19.64 21.43
CA PHE A 255 -4.51 19.73 21.33
C PHE A 255 -5.12 18.37 21.65
N ASP A 256 -6.19 18.38 22.43
CA ASP A 256 -6.87 17.15 22.84
C ASP A 256 -8.07 16.85 21.94
N LEU A 257 -8.46 15.59 21.93
CA LEU A 257 -9.73 15.13 21.41
C LEU A 257 -10.66 14.85 22.60
N PRO A 258 -11.57 15.78 22.94
CA PRO A 258 -12.35 15.69 24.18
C PRO A 258 -13.23 14.45 24.23
N ASN A 259 -13.40 13.93 25.44
CA ASN A 259 -14.37 12.88 25.74
C ASN A 259 -15.79 13.45 25.81
N HIS A 260 -16.79 12.59 25.64
CA HIS A 260 -18.22 12.94 25.76
C HIS A 260 -19.01 11.74 26.29
N LYS A 261 -20.16 12.01 26.92
CA LYS A 261 -20.99 10.97 27.52
C LYS A 261 -21.91 10.27 26.50
N GLU A 262 -22.46 11.07 25.60
CA GLU A 262 -23.41 10.60 24.59
C GLU A 262 -22.71 9.82 23.46
N THR A 263 -23.45 8.91 22.83
CA THR A 263 -23.02 8.30 21.56
C THR A 263 -23.39 9.24 20.41
N LEU A 264 -22.40 9.71 19.66
CA LEU A 264 -22.59 10.54 18.50
C LEU A 264 -22.79 9.66 17.25
N VAL A 265 -23.80 9.97 16.43
CA VAL A 265 -24.09 9.23 15.21
C VAL A 265 -24.02 10.17 14.02
N ALA A 266 -23.27 9.79 12.99
CA ALA A 266 -23.23 10.46 11.70
C ALA A 266 -23.74 9.49 10.61
N ILE A 267 -24.72 9.92 9.82
CA ILE A 267 -25.25 9.15 8.70
C ILE A 267 -25.16 10.04 7.46
N GLU A 268 -24.23 9.69 6.56
CA GLU A 268 -23.92 10.54 5.43
C GLU A 268 -24.04 9.75 4.11
N THR A 269 -24.64 10.38 3.13
CA THR A 269 -24.82 9.77 1.81
C THR A 269 -24.41 10.71 0.70
N ASP A 270 -23.98 10.11 -0.40
CA ASP A 270 -23.64 10.85 -1.61
C ASP A 270 -24.05 10.04 -2.86
N PRO A 271 -24.59 10.66 -3.92
CA PRO A 271 -25.01 9.95 -5.12
C PRO A 271 -23.84 9.31 -5.90
N ASP A 272 -22.63 9.84 -5.75
CA ASP A 272 -21.43 9.32 -6.42
C ASP A 272 -20.65 8.31 -5.52
N ALA A 273 -21.16 8.03 -4.30
CA ALA A 273 -20.51 7.07 -3.41
C ALA A 273 -20.54 5.65 -3.99
N THR A 274 -19.40 5.00 -3.95
CA THR A 274 -19.24 3.63 -4.49
C THR A 274 -19.42 2.55 -3.44
N ASN A 275 -19.23 2.89 -2.17
CA ASN A 275 -19.23 1.94 -1.07
C ASN A 275 -20.22 2.33 0.03
N SER A 276 -20.70 1.33 0.75
CA SER A 276 -21.40 1.49 2.01
C SER A 276 -20.51 1.02 3.15
N MET A 277 -20.44 1.80 4.23
CA MET A 277 -19.59 1.51 5.38
C MET A 277 -20.33 1.79 6.68
N VAL A 278 -20.00 1.01 7.68
CA VAL A 278 -20.30 1.31 9.10
C VAL A 278 -18.99 1.32 9.89
N GLN A 279 -18.85 2.26 10.81
CA GLN A 279 -17.70 2.37 11.69
C GLN A 279 -18.15 2.74 13.09
N PHE A 280 -17.51 2.16 14.09
CA PHE A 280 -17.60 2.64 15.47
C PHE A 280 -16.21 3.03 15.98
N ILE A 281 -16.17 4.08 16.80
CA ILE A 281 -14.96 4.55 17.49
C ILE A 281 -15.33 4.72 18.96
N MET A 282 -14.56 4.11 19.85
CA MET A 282 -14.70 4.21 21.30
C MET A 282 -13.39 4.79 21.84
N LYS A 283 -13.36 6.11 22.08
CA LYS A 283 -12.15 6.82 22.49
C LYS A 283 -11.74 6.43 23.91
N ASP A 284 -10.46 6.33 24.15
CA ASP A 284 -9.94 6.12 25.51
C ASP A 284 -10.22 7.32 26.41
N ALA A 285 -10.39 7.03 27.71
CA ALA A 285 -10.65 8.07 28.71
C ALA A 285 -9.43 9.00 28.86
N ASP A 286 -8.23 8.41 28.88
CA ASP A 286 -6.99 9.10 29.09
C ASP A 286 -6.38 9.59 27.76
N ALA A 287 -5.48 10.56 27.85
CA ALA A 287 -4.63 10.93 26.73
C ALA A 287 -3.61 9.81 26.46
N TYR A 288 -3.22 9.66 25.18
CA TYR A 288 -2.15 8.74 24.80
C TYR A 288 -0.86 9.01 25.57
N LYS A 289 -0.22 7.97 26.00
CA LYS A 289 1.11 7.97 26.58
C LYS A 289 1.93 6.84 25.97
N PRO A 290 3.16 7.12 25.54
CA PRO A 290 4.02 6.08 25.00
C PRO A 290 4.40 5.05 26.06
N ASP A 291 4.61 3.83 25.65
CA ASP A 291 5.15 2.78 26.50
C ASP A 291 6.59 3.13 26.93
N VAL A 292 6.86 3.07 28.23
CA VAL A 292 8.19 3.36 28.80
C VAL A 292 8.79 2.12 29.44
N THR A 293 7.93 1.26 29.97
CA THR A 293 8.34 0.06 30.70
C THR A 293 8.04 -1.21 29.92
N VAL A 294 8.82 -2.26 30.16
CA VAL A 294 8.59 -3.60 29.58
C VAL A 294 7.19 -4.13 29.91
N GLU A 295 6.65 -3.78 31.09
CA GLU A 295 5.29 -4.17 31.47
C GLU A 295 4.24 -3.51 30.56
N GLN A 296 4.40 -2.23 30.23
CA GLN A 296 3.52 -1.50 29.29
C GLN A 296 3.61 -2.11 27.89
N TYR A 297 4.82 -2.34 27.39
CA TYR A 297 5.06 -2.99 26.10
C TYR A 297 4.37 -4.37 26.02
N ASN A 298 4.52 -5.17 27.07
CA ASN A 298 3.88 -6.47 27.18
C ASN A 298 2.35 -6.36 27.30
N GLN A 299 1.83 -5.29 27.89
CA GLN A 299 0.40 -4.99 27.92
C GLN A 299 -0.13 -4.73 26.49
N SER A 300 0.57 -3.90 25.72
CA SER A 300 0.23 -3.63 24.31
C SER A 300 0.26 -4.91 23.46
N LEU A 301 1.15 -5.87 23.76
CA LEU A 301 1.16 -7.19 23.14
C LEU A 301 -0.11 -8.01 23.46
N VAL A 302 -0.61 -7.96 24.71
CA VAL A 302 -1.89 -8.63 25.09
C VAL A 302 -3.08 -7.98 24.38
N GLU A 303 -3.05 -6.66 24.17
CA GLU A 303 -4.04 -5.92 23.40
C GLU A 303 -4.06 -6.37 21.92
N ASN A 304 -2.89 -6.51 21.33
CA ASN A 304 -2.73 -7.02 19.97
C ASN A 304 -3.26 -8.46 19.82
N LEU A 305 -2.98 -9.34 20.78
CA LEU A 305 -3.54 -10.71 20.81
C LEU A 305 -5.07 -10.68 20.86
N SER A 306 -5.67 -9.81 21.67
CA SER A 306 -7.12 -9.70 21.83
C SER A 306 -7.81 -9.23 20.54
N THR A 307 -7.26 -8.21 19.89
CA THR A 307 -7.77 -7.72 18.61
C THR A 307 -7.53 -8.71 17.47
N THR A 308 -6.41 -9.44 17.49
CA THR A 308 -6.11 -10.53 16.53
C THR A 308 -7.15 -11.64 16.60
N MET A 309 -7.50 -12.10 17.80
CA MET A 309 -8.52 -13.14 17.98
C MET A 309 -9.90 -12.67 17.50
N LEU A 310 -10.28 -11.44 17.81
CA LEU A 310 -11.54 -10.87 17.35
C LEU A 310 -11.55 -10.72 15.82
N ASN A 311 -10.48 -10.26 15.20
CA ASN A 311 -10.33 -10.18 13.74
C ASN A 311 -10.41 -11.55 13.06
N ASN A 312 -9.93 -12.62 13.70
CA ASN A 312 -10.05 -13.97 13.19
C ASN A 312 -11.54 -14.41 13.15
N ARG A 313 -12.34 -14.10 14.18
CA ARG A 313 -13.81 -14.32 14.16
C ARG A 313 -14.50 -13.51 13.05
N LEU A 314 -14.16 -12.23 12.88
CA LEU A 314 -14.71 -11.42 11.80
C LEU A 314 -14.36 -11.99 10.42
N ARG A 315 -13.15 -12.55 10.26
CA ARG A 315 -12.74 -13.21 9.00
C ARG A 315 -13.54 -14.47 8.72
N GLU A 316 -13.91 -15.23 9.74
CA GLU A 316 -14.81 -16.39 9.58
C GLU A 316 -16.19 -15.96 9.09
N LEU A 317 -16.73 -14.86 9.62
CA LEU A 317 -18.01 -14.29 9.16
C LEU A 317 -17.92 -13.82 7.71
N ILE A 318 -16.84 -13.16 7.31
CA ILE A 318 -16.58 -12.72 5.92
C ILE A 318 -16.50 -13.91 4.96
N ASN A 319 -15.97 -15.04 5.41
CA ASN A 319 -15.81 -16.25 4.61
C ASN A 319 -17.01 -17.21 4.72
N SER A 320 -18.09 -16.80 5.40
CA SER A 320 -19.32 -17.59 5.50
C SER A 320 -20.11 -17.56 4.18
N THR A 321 -21.09 -18.48 4.06
CA THR A 321 -21.95 -18.54 2.86
C THR A 321 -22.92 -17.38 2.72
N ASN A 322 -23.19 -16.66 3.81
CA ASN A 322 -24.01 -15.45 3.82
C ASN A 322 -23.33 -14.37 4.68
N PRO A 323 -22.28 -13.73 4.17
CA PRO A 323 -21.51 -12.80 4.96
C PRO A 323 -22.30 -11.51 5.28
N PRO A 324 -22.30 -11.06 6.54
CA PRO A 324 -22.98 -9.83 6.93
C PRO A 324 -22.32 -8.57 6.36
N PHE A 325 -21.05 -8.66 6.04
CA PHE A 325 -20.23 -7.60 5.45
C PHE A 325 -19.16 -8.19 4.52
N THR A 326 -18.70 -7.41 3.56
CA THR A 326 -17.68 -7.83 2.58
C THR A 326 -16.27 -7.75 3.11
N PHE A 327 -16.05 -6.86 4.06
CA PHE A 327 -14.83 -6.66 4.84
C PHE A 327 -15.21 -6.18 6.24
N GLY A 328 -14.43 -6.55 7.25
CA GLY A 328 -14.60 -6.06 8.61
C GLY A 328 -13.30 -6.25 9.41
N SER A 329 -12.99 -5.27 10.25
CA SER A 329 -11.82 -5.31 11.12
C SER A 329 -12.04 -4.45 12.37
N VAL A 330 -11.34 -4.81 13.44
CA VAL A 330 -11.23 -4.01 14.65
C VAL A 330 -9.76 -3.81 15.01
N TYR A 331 -9.45 -2.70 15.65
CA TYR A 331 -8.12 -2.42 16.19
C TYR A 331 -8.21 -1.46 17.38
N HIS A 332 -7.18 -1.46 18.22
CA HIS A 332 -6.95 -0.45 19.24
C HIS A 332 -5.69 0.32 18.89
N GLY A 333 -5.72 1.65 18.97
CA GLY A 333 -4.58 2.49 18.63
C GLY A 333 -4.97 3.91 18.27
N GLY A 334 -4.03 4.63 17.65
CA GLY A 334 -4.12 6.05 17.33
C GLY A 334 -5.37 6.46 16.57
N THR A 335 -5.81 7.68 16.84
CA THR A 335 -6.86 8.38 16.09
C THR A 335 -6.23 9.42 15.15
N TYR A 336 -7.03 10.31 14.56
CA TYR A 336 -6.50 11.48 13.84
C TYR A 336 -5.71 12.43 14.74
N ALA A 337 -6.03 12.45 16.06
CA ALA A 337 -5.33 13.26 17.05
C ALA A 337 -4.22 12.43 17.71
N ARG A 338 -2.98 12.85 17.60
CA ARG A 338 -1.83 12.19 18.23
C ARG A 338 -2.01 11.98 19.75
N SER A 339 -2.82 12.82 20.37
CA SER A 339 -3.08 12.79 21.82
C SER A 339 -4.07 11.71 22.27
N LYS A 340 -4.69 10.92 21.37
CA LYS A 340 -5.80 10.05 21.72
C LYS A 340 -5.78 8.72 20.95
N GLU A 341 -5.95 7.64 21.68
CA GLU A 341 -6.24 6.32 21.14
C GLU A 341 -7.71 5.96 21.27
N ALA A 342 -8.11 4.94 20.53
CA ALA A 342 -9.48 4.42 20.54
C ALA A 342 -9.52 2.95 20.16
N PHE A 343 -10.49 2.22 20.71
CA PHE A 343 -10.91 0.95 20.15
C PHE A 343 -11.88 1.23 18.98
N GLN A 344 -11.54 0.75 17.81
CA GLN A 344 -12.24 1.08 16.57
C GLN A 344 -12.59 -0.18 15.79
N GLY A 345 -13.74 -0.14 15.12
CA GLY A 345 -14.12 -1.21 14.22
C GLY A 345 -14.87 -0.64 13.02
N PHE A 346 -14.65 -1.23 11.86
CA PHE A 346 -15.37 -0.87 10.66
C PHE A 346 -15.72 -2.08 9.83
N ALA A 347 -16.77 -1.93 9.01
CA ALA A 347 -17.17 -2.93 8.04
C ALA A 347 -17.64 -2.27 6.74
N MET A 348 -17.17 -2.84 5.61
CA MET A 348 -17.71 -2.56 4.28
C MET A 348 -18.90 -3.49 4.01
N VAL A 349 -20.00 -2.92 3.57
CA VAL A 349 -21.27 -3.62 3.56
C VAL A 349 -21.95 -3.57 2.20
N LYS A 350 -22.85 -4.53 1.96
CA LYS A 350 -23.77 -4.47 0.85
C LYS A 350 -24.75 -3.30 1.08
N GLU A 351 -25.04 -2.57 0.04
CA GLU A 351 -26.02 -1.48 0.04
C GLU A 351 -27.36 -1.89 0.69
N GLY A 352 -27.84 -1.06 1.61
CA GLY A 352 -29.06 -1.34 2.38
C GLY A 352 -28.87 -2.28 3.59
N ASN A 353 -27.68 -2.87 3.79
CA ASN A 353 -27.41 -3.80 4.89
C ASN A 353 -26.64 -3.18 6.06
N GLN A 354 -26.49 -1.85 6.08
CA GLN A 354 -25.62 -1.14 7.06
C GLN A 354 -26.01 -1.46 8.51
N LEU A 355 -27.31 -1.47 8.83
CA LEU A 355 -27.78 -1.68 10.19
C LEU A 355 -27.52 -3.11 10.67
N ASN A 356 -27.75 -4.11 9.80
CA ASN A 356 -27.47 -5.51 10.12
C ASN A 356 -25.94 -5.76 10.27
N ALA A 357 -25.14 -5.16 9.39
CA ALA A 357 -23.69 -5.28 9.48
C ALA A 357 -23.14 -4.66 10.77
N LEU A 358 -23.63 -3.47 11.15
CA LEU A 358 -23.30 -2.84 12.43
C LEU A 358 -23.71 -3.73 13.60
N LYS A 359 -24.93 -4.29 13.55
CA LYS A 359 -25.41 -5.20 14.59
C LYS A 359 -24.48 -6.40 14.76
N VAL A 360 -24.15 -7.11 13.66
CA VAL A 360 -23.29 -8.30 13.72
C VAL A 360 -21.87 -7.96 14.18
N LEU A 361 -21.30 -6.85 13.70
CA LEU A 361 -20.00 -6.38 14.15
C LEU A 361 -19.97 -6.14 15.67
N LEU A 362 -21.00 -5.46 16.18
CA LEU A 362 -21.15 -5.17 17.60
C LEU A 362 -21.47 -6.42 18.43
N GLU A 363 -22.24 -7.38 17.87
CA GLU A 363 -22.52 -8.67 18.54
C GLU A 363 -21.23 -9.48 18.77
N GLU A 364 -20.28 -9.47 17.82
CA GLU A 364 -18.99 -10.16 18.01
C GLU A 364 -18.12 -9.44 19.05
N VAL A 365 -18.11 -8.10 19.04
CA VAL A 365 -17.45 -7.32 20.09
C VAL A 365 -18.05 -7.60 21.46
N GLU A 366 -19.37 -7.59 21.57
CA GLU A 366 -20.11 -7.87 22.82
C GLU A 366 -19.95 -9.34 23.27
N ARG A 367 -19.92 -10.28 22.32
CA ARG A 367 -19.64 -11.69 22.58
C ARG A 367 -18.26 -11.87 23.21
N ALA A 368 -17.23 -11.24 22.63
CA ALA A 368 -15.88 -11.25 23.19
C ALA A 368 -15.83 -10.60 24.57
N LYS A 369 -16.54 -9.47 24.76
CA LYS A 369 -16.64 -8.78 26.09
C LYS A 369 -17.26 -9.68 27.15
N ARG A 370 -18.37 -10.39 26.84
CA ARG A 370 -19.12 -11.20 27.82
C ARG A 370 -18.49 -12.55 28.11
N PHE A 371 -18.09 -13.25 27.06
CA PHE A 371 -17.69 -14.66 27.16
C PHE A 371 -16.18 -14.86 26.94
N GLY A 372 -15.48 -13.84 26.48
CA GLY A 372 -14.04 -13.94 26.19
C GLY A 372 -13.74 -14.77 24.94
N PHE A 373 -12.52 -15.28 24.92
CA PHE A 373 -11.95 -16.11 23.87
C PHE A 373 -11.74 -17.54 24.35
N THR A 374 -11.50 -18.47 23.43
CA THR A 374 -11.14 -19.84 23.72
C THR A 374 -9.62 -20.04 23.81
N GLN A 375 -9.17 -21.11 24.45
CA GLN A 375 -7.72 -21.42 24.53
C GLN A 375 -7.11 -21.61 23.14
N SER A 376 -7.83 -22.24 22.22
CA SER A 376 -7.30 -22.49 20.87
C SER A 376 -7.23 -21.23 20.01
N GLU A 377 -8.12 -20.24 20.21
CA GLU A 377 -7.97 -18.92 19.61
C GLU A 377 -6.69 -18.22 20.11
N LEU A 378 -6.45 -18.25 21.42
CA LEU A 378 -5.24 -17.68 22.01
C LEU A 378 -3.97 -18.37 21.51
N ASP A 379 -3.96 -19.70 21.43
CA ASP A 379 -2.80 -20.46 20.95
C ASP A 379 -2.48 -20.14 19.48
N ARG A 380 -3.49 -20.00 18.63
CA ARG A 380 -3.33 -19.55 17.23
C ARG A 380 -2.82 -18.12 17.14
N ALA A 381 -3.38 -17.20 17.92
CA ALA A 381 -2.94 -15.81 17.94
C ALA A 381 -1.48 -15.68 18.40
N LYS A 382 -1.10 -16.41 19.48
CA LYS A 382 0.30 -16.49 19.93
C LYS A 382 1.23 -17.02 18.83
N SER A 383 0.82 -18.08 18.15
CA SER A 383 1.60 -18.68 17.06
C SER A 383 1.77 -17.70 15.91
N GLN A 384 0.73 -16.94 15.56
CA GLN A 384 0.76 -15.94 14.49
C GLN A 384 1.69 -14.77 14.85
N VAL A 385 1.58 -14.23 16.07
CA VAL A 385 2.43 -13.14 16.55
C VAL A 385 3.90 -13.58 16.59
N LEU A 386 4.16 -14.77 17.18
CA LEU A 386 5.51 -15.32 17.25
C LEU A 386 6.12 -15.55 15.86
N SER A 387 5.37 -16.12 14.92
CA SER A 387 5.85 -16.36 13.55
C SER A 387 6.17 -15.06 12.82
N ASN A 388 5.40 -13.99 13.04
CA ASN A 388 5.65 -12.70 12.41
C ASN A 388 6.93 -12.04 12.96
N ILE A 389 7.08 -12.01 14.28
CA ILE A 389 8.28 -11.39 14.89
C ILE A 389 9.55 -12.21 14.62
N GLU A 390 9.45 -13.57 14.60
CA GLU A 390 10.55 -14.47 14.22
C GLU A 390 11.03 -14.19 12.80
N ARG A 391 10.11 -13.99 11.84
CA ARG A 391 10.47 -13.63 10.46
C ARG A 391 11.17 -12.27 10.39
N SER A 392 10.70 -11.30 11.13
CA SER A 392 11.35 -9.97 11.19
C SER A 392 12.74 -10.07 11.80
N TYR A 393 12.89 -10.84 12.87
CA TYR A 393 14.19 -11.11 13.51
C TYR A 393 15.16 -11.85 12.59
N ASN A 394 14.69 -12.90 11.90
CA ASN A 394 15.53 -13.66 10.97
C ASN A 394 16.05 -12.79 9.82
N ASN A 395 15.22 -11.83 9.37
CA ASN A 395 15.61 -10.90 8.29
C ASN A 395 16.20 -9.58 8.79
N LYS A 396 16.56 -9.44 10.06
CA LYS A 396 17.04 -8.16 10.64
C LYS A 396 18.23 -7.55 9.92
N ASP A 397 19.17 -8.41 9.50
CA ASP A 397 20.37 -8.00 8.77
C ASP A 397 20.14 -7.85 7.25
N LYS A 398 18.89 -8.12 6.80
CA LYS A 398 18.41 -8.01 5.42
C LYS A 398 17.25 -7.00 5.30
N THR A 399 17.03 -6.18 6.31
CA THR A 399 16.04 -5.11 6.30
C THR A 399 16.65 -3.85 5.67
N GLU A 400 15.92 -3.24 4.75
CA GLU A 400 16.40 -2.05 4.05
C GLU A 400 16.36 -0.80 4.94
N SER A 401 17.24 0.14 4.68
CA SER A 401 17.37 1.40 5.43
C SER A 401 16.06 2.20 5.44
N GLU A 402 15.33 2.18 4.34
CA GLU A 402 14.05 2.86 4.17
C GLU A 402 12.98 2.36 5.16
N ILE A 403 13.01 1.08 5.53
CA ILE A 403 12.08 0.49 6.50
C ILE A 403 12.48 0.86 7.93
N LEU A 404 13.78 0.80 8.24
CA LEU A 404 14.30 1.06 9.59
C LEU A 404 14.15 2.53 10.01
N ILE A 405 14.28 3.46 9.07
CA ILE A 405 14.34 4.89 9.38
C ILE A 405 13.03 5.43 9.93
N ASP A 406 11.89 4.85 9.55
CA ASP A 406 10.56 5.33 9.96
C ASP A 406 10.26 5.05 11.45
N GLU A 407 10.87 4.01 12.04
CA GLU A 407 10.83 3.77 13.49
C GLU A 407 11.41 4.95 14.28
N TYR A 408 12.52 5.52 13.80
CA TYR A 408 13.16 6.67 14.46
C TYR A 408 12.38 7.98 14.27
N VAL A 409 11.65 8.11 13.16
CA VAL A 409 10.69 9.21 12.96
C VAL A 409 9.59 9.13 14.01
N ARG A 410 8.99 7.96 14.24
CA ARG A 410 7.95 7.77 15.25
C ARG A 410 8.49 7.96 16.66
N ASN A 411 9.71 7.49 16.95
CA ASN A 411 10.34 7.79 18.24
C ASN A 411 10.50 9.29 18.49
N PHE A 412 10.93 10.05 17.48
CA PHE A 412 11.04 11.52 17.63
C PHE A 412 9.70 12.20 17.85
N LEU A 413 8.69 11.83 17.04
CA LEU A 413 7.40 12.52 17.00
C LEU A 413 6.44 12.06 18.11
N GLU A 414 6.41 10.77 18.40
CA GLU A 414 5.41 10.12 19.26
C GLU A 414 6.03 9.46 20.50
N GLN A 415 7.35 9.46 20.61
CA GLN A 415 8.11 8.79 21.66
C GLN A 415 7.92 7.25 21.70
N GLU A 416 7.56 6.65 20.55
CA GLU A 416 7.52 5.19 20.40
C GLU A 416 8.86 4.59 20.84
N PRO A 417 8.88 3.51 21.68
CA PRO A 417 10.13 2.87 22.06
C PRO A 417 10.83 2.22 20.85
N ILE A 418 12.15 2.23 20.88
CA ILE A 418 13.00 1.68 19.82
C ILE A 418 14.01 0.66 20.36
N PRO A 419 13.55 -0.45 20.93
CA PRO A 419 14.46 -1.45 21.52
C PRO A 419 15.24 -2.24 20.47
N GLY A 420 14.79 -2.22 19.22
CA GLY A 420 15.29 -3.02 18.12
C GLY A 420 14.76 -4.44 18.10
N ILE A 421 14.57 -4.96 16.89
CA ILE A 421 13.88 -6.25 16.62
C ILE A 421 14.47 -7.44 17.38
N ALA A 422 15.77 -7.41 17.70
CA ALA A 422 16.39 -8.52 18.47
C ALA A 422 15.85 -8.59 19.90
N TRP A 423 15.69 -7.44 20.56
CA TRP A 423 15.08 -7.38 21.87
C TRP A 423 13.60 -7.71 21.81
N GLU A 424 12.87 -7.14 20.84
CA GLU A 424 11.43 -7.39 20.66
C GLU A 424 11.13 -8.88 20.47
N TYR A 425 11.94 -9.58 19.67
CA TYR A 425 11.80 -11.03 19.47
C TYR A 425 12.03 -11.81 20.74
N GLU A 426 13.12 -11.55 21.46
CA GLU A 426 13.44 -12.30 22.70
C GLU A 426 12.42 -12.02 23.80
N ASP A 427 11.97 -10.77 23.98
CA ASP A 427 10.93 -10.41 24.94
C ASP A 427 9.59 -11.05 24.59
N THR A 428 9.14 -10.90 23.35
CA THR A 428 7.90 -11.52 22.85
C THR A 428 7.91 -13.02 23.03
N LYS A 429 8.99 -13.69 22.65
CA LYS A 429 9.16 -15.14 22.79
C LYS A 429 9.13 -15.61 24.24
N ALA A 430 9.72 -14.83 25.13
CA ALA A 430 9.73 -15.13 26.57
C ALA A 430 8.37 -14.84 27.21
N PHE A 431 7.69 -13.77 26.82
CA PHE A 431 6.44 -13.33 27.42
C PHE A 431 5.21 -14.10 26.95
N LEU A 432 5.09 -14.40 25.64
CA LEU A 432 3.91 -15.05 25.05
C LEU A 432 3.44 -16.31 25.77
N PRO A 433 4.31 -17.25 26.24
CA PRO A 433 3.86 -18.42 26.99
C PRO A 433 3.11 -18.07 28.26
N SER A 434 3.44 -16.96 28.94
CA SER A 434 2.83 -16.52 30.20
C SER A 434 1.47 -15.87 30.02
N VAL A 435 1.11 -15.43 28.81
CA VAL A 435 -0.17 -14.78 28.54
C VAL A 435 -1.31 -15.77 28.71
N THR A 436 -2.30 -15.40 29.48
CA THR A 436 -3.47 -16.21 29.83
C THR A 436 -4.75 -15.69 29.18
N LEU A 437 -5.76 -16.54 29.06
CA LEU A 437 -7.11 -16.12 28.67
C LEU A 437 -7.69 -15.04 29.58
N ALA A 438 -7.39 -15.11 30.86
CA ALA A 438 -7.89 -14.11 31.82
C ALA A 438 -7.38 -12.70 31.46
N GLN A 439 -6.11 -12.57 31.07
CA GLN A 439 -5.54 -11.28 30.68
C GLN A 439 -6.19 -10.76 29.39
N THR A 440 -6.28 -11.57 28.34
CA THR A 440 -6.91 -11.15 27.07
C THR A 440 -8.40 -10.81 27.24
N ASN A 441 -9.12 -11.58 28.06
CA ASN A 441 -10.53 -11.32 28.36
C ASN A 441 -10.73 -10.07 29.20
N GLU A 442 -9.80 -9.70 30.05
CA GLU A 442 -9.86 -8.45 30.82
C GLU A 442 -9.59 -7.23 29.92
N ILE A 443 -8.65 -7.36 29.01
CA ILE A 443 -8.30 -6.32 28.04
C ILE A 443 -9.50 -5.96 27.15
N ILE A 444 -10.15 -6.94 26.53
CA ILE A 444 -11.29 -6.65 25.65
C ILE A 444 -12.45 -5.98 26.41
N LYS A 445 -12.64 -6.29 27.69
CA LYS A 445 -13.62 -5.60 28.54
C LYS A 445 -13.27 -4.14 28.74
N LYS A 446 -11.98 -3.83 28.89
CA LYS A 446 -11.49 -2.46 29.08
C LYS A 446 -11.57 -1.64 27.80
N MET A 447 -11.32 -2.25 26.62
CA MET A 447 -11.40 -1.57 25.33
C MET A 447 -12.83 -1.15 24.98
N VAL A 448 -13.84 -1.94 25.32
CA VAL A 448 -15.25 -1.66 24.99
C VAL A 448 -15.86 -0.68 25.97
N LYS A 449 -15.88 0.59 25.60
CA LYS A 449 -16.39 1.71 26.40
C LYS A 449 -17.89 1.93 26.22
N ASP A 450 -18.51 2.57 27.21
CA ASP A 450 -19.92 2.97 27.18
C ASP A 450 -20.14 4.46 26.87
N ASP A 451 -19.08 5.24 26.89
CA ASP A 451 -19.05 6.67 26.57
C ASP A 451 -18.04 6.97 25.46
N SER A 452 -17.92 8.24 25.11
CA SER A 452 -16.96 8.71 24.09
C SER A 452 -17.02 7.96 22.75
N ARG A 453 -18.24 7.52 22.36
CA ARG A 453 -18.49 6.72 21.18
C ARG A 453 -18.96 7.58 20.00
N VAL A 454 -18.40 7.32 18.84
CA VAL A 454 -18.84 7.86 17.55
C VAL A 454 -19.18 6.71 16.61
N ILE A 455 -20.34 6.79 15.95
CA ILE A 455 -20.75 5.82 14.94
C ILE A 455 -20.92 6.56 13.64
N ILE A 456 -20.31 6.05 12.59
CA ILE A 456 -20.38 6.61 11.25
C ILE A 456 -21.01 5.57 10.34
N VAL A 457 -22.03 5.99 9.59
CA VAL A 457 -22.70 5.18 8.57
C VAL A 457 -22.66 5.96 7.27
N THR A 458 -22.05 5.38 6.24
CA THR A 458 -21.98 6.01 4.92
C THR A 458 -22.52 5.10 3.83
N GLY A 459 -22.92 5.69 2.70
CA GLY A 459 -23.37 4.93 1.53
C GLY A 459 -23.86 5.78 0.38
N PRO A 460 -24.18 5.15 -0.75
CA PRO A 460 -24.75 5.84 -1.90
C PRO A 460 -26.15 6.37 -1.61
N LYS A 461 -26.43 7.58 -2.10
CA LYS A 461 -27.78 8.16 -2.06
C LYS A 461 -28.57 7.68 -3.27
N LYS A 462 -29.55 6.80 -3.02
CA LYS A 462 -30.43 6.22 -4.04
C LYS A 462 -31.88 6.16 -3.54
N ASP A 463 -32.86 6.30 -4.45
CA ASP A 463 -34.28 6.27 -4.10
C ASP A 463 -34.76 4.91 -3.58
N ASN A 464 -34.11 3.83 -4.01
CA ASN A 464 -34.45 2.46 -3.60
C ASN A 464 -33.64 1.96 -2.39
N VAL A 465 -32.82 2.81 -1.75
CA VAL A 465 -32.01 2.46 -0.59
C VAL A 465 -32.41 3.32 0.60
N THR A 466 -32.94 2.67 1.61
CA THR A 466 -33.28 3.34 2.86
C THR A 466 -32.09 3.27 3.83
N MET A 467 -31.52 4.41 4.14
CA MET A 467 -30.50 4.52 5.18
C MET A 467 -31.13 4.40 6.58
N PRO A 468 -30.41 3.84 7.55
CA PRO A 468 -30.88 3.83 8.93
C PRO A 468 -31.02 5.26 9.48
N THR A 469 -31.91 5.44 10.41
CA THR A 469 -32.00 6.68 11.19
C THR A 469 -31.03 6.63 12.37
N GLU A 470 -30.70 7.78 12.97
CA GLU A 470 -29.91 7.87 14.18
C GLU A 470 -30.51 7.02 15.33
N ALA A 471 -31.83 7.11 15.51
CA ALA A 471 -32.54 6.31 16.50
C ALA A 471 -32.39 4.79 16.25
N MET A 472 -32.44 4.34 15.00
CA MET A 472 -32.23 2.91 14.66
C MET A 472 -30.81 2.46 14.99
N VAL A 473 -29.82 3.29 14.72
CA VAL A 473 -28.40 3.02 15.05
C VAL A 473 -28.22 2.91 16.56
N LEU A 474 -28.74 3.88 17.32
CA LEU A 474 -28.67 3.87 18.80
C LEU A 474 -29.40 2.66 19.39
N ASN A 475 -30.62 2.37 18.91
CA ASN A 475 -31.38 1.20 19.36
C ASN A 475 -30.66 -0.12 19.05
N THR A 476 -29.89 -0.20 17.96
CA THR A 476 -29.08 -1.38 17.66
C THR A 476 -27.98 -1.58 18.69
N PHE A 477 -27.35 -0.52 19.13
CA PHE A 477 -26.34 -0.56 20.20
C PHE A 477 -26.94 -1.09 21.51
N ASP A 478 -28.09 -0.54 21.92
CA ASP A 478 -28.78 -0.94 23.14
C ASP A 478 -29.31 -2.37 23.05
N ALA A 479 -29.84 -2.78 21.90
CA ALA A 479 -30.32 -4.14 21.68
C ALA A 479 -29.19 -5.18 21.75
N VAL A 480 -28.02 -4.89 21.24
CA VAL A 480 -26.85 -5.78 21.33
C VAL A 480 -26.39 -5.98 22.76
N LYS A 481 -26.45 -4.94 23.59
CA LYS A 481 -26.11 -5.02 25.03
C LYS A 481 -26.97 -5.99 25.82
N VAL A 482 -28.20 -6.25 25.39
CA VAL A 482 -29.16 -7.13 26.08
C VAL A 482 -29.49 -8.38 25.28
N ALA A 483 -28.86 -8.57 24.11
CA ALA A 483 -29.10 -9.72 23.24
C ALA A 483 -28.70 -11.04 23.93
N ASP A 484 -29.48 -12.09 23.69
CA ASP A 484 -29.16 -13.45 24.14
C ASP A 484 -28.06 -14.05 23.22
N LEU A 485 -26.82 -13.61 23.45
CA LEU A 485 -25.66 -14.10 22.74
C LEU A 485 -25.15 -15.39 23.36
N LYS A 486 -24.73 -16.32 22.50
CA LYS A 486 -24.04 -17.55 22.95
C LYS A 486 -22.51 -17.36 22.89
N PRO A 487 -21.74 -18.06 23.74
CA PRO A 487 -20.30 -18.13 23.59
C PRO A 487 -19.90 -18.56 22.16
N TYR A 488 -18.72 -18.14 21.74
CA TYR A 488 -18.15 -18.60 20.48
C TYR A 488 -17.87 -20.09 20.53
N GLU A 489 -18.35 -20.82 19.54
CA GLU A 489 -18.12 -22.27 19.41
C GLU A 489 -17.20 -22.53 18.22
N GLU A 490 -16.07 -23.16 18.50
CA GLU A 490 -15.09 -23.51 17.48
C GLU A 490 -15.50 -24.79 16.74
N LYS A 491 -15.37 -24.78 15.42
CA LYS A 491 -15.54 -25.97 14.60
C LYS A 491 -14.33 -26.90 14.74
N ALA A 492 -14.55 -28.20 14.72
CA ALA A 492 -13.48 -29.18 14.79
C ALA A 492 -12.49 -29.01 13.64
N THR A 493 -11.19 -28.91 13.94
CA THR A 493 -10.14 -28.74 12.95
C THR A 493 -9.76 -30.07 12.29
N ILE A 494 -9.74 -30.13 10.97
CA ILE A 494 -9.19 -31.24 10.19
C ILE A 494 -7.66 -31.24 10.36
N LYS A 495 -7.06 -32.43 10.62
CA LYS A 495 -5.63 -32.45 10.96
C LYS A 495 -4.67 -32.45 9.78
N ASN A 496 -5.05 -33.04 8.64
CA ASN A 496 -4.16 -33.18 7.48
C ASN A 496 -4.83 -32.64 6.24
N LEU A 497 -4.14 -31.74 5.53
CA LEU A 497 -4.60 -31.17 4.27
C LEU A 497 -4.57 -32.21 3.15
N VAL A 498 -3.52 -33.03 3.11
CA VAL A 498 -3.36 -34.16 2.20
C VAL A 498 -3.22 -35.44 3.02
N LYS A 499 -3.89 -36.51 2.61
CA LYS A 499 -3.69 -37.82 3.24
C LYS A 499 -2.24 -38.26 3.03
N PRO A 500 -1.53 -38.77 4.07
CA PRO A 500 -0.17 -39.24 3.92
C PRO A 500 -0.07 -40.30 2.81
N PHE A 501 0.88 -40.17 1.95
CA PHE A 501 1.19 -41.11 0.87
C PHE A 501 2.71 -41.24 0.70
N LYS A 502 3.14 -42.38 0.15
CA LYS A 502 4.55 -42.57 -0.21
C LYS A 502 4.76 -42.22 -1.67
N SER A 503 5.68 -41.29 -1.92
CA SER A 503 6.06 -40.91 -3.28
C SER A 503 6.98 -41.97 -3.88
N GLU A 504 6.80 -42.25 -5.18
CA GLU A 504 7.73 -43.01 -6.04
C GLU A 504 8.48 -42.11 -7.00
N GLY A 505 8.37 -40.79 -6.80
CA GLY A 505 8.96 -39.78 -7.65
C GLY A 505 10.49 -39.81 -7.65
N LYS A 506 11.11 -39.53 -8.81
CA LYS A 506 12.57 -39.55 -8.98
C LYS A 506 13.00 -38.35 -9.83
N ILE A 507 14.25 -37.89 -9.62
CA ILE A 507 14.91 -36.99 -10.54
C ILE A 507 15.45 -37.82 -11.70
N ALA A 508 14.95 -37.60 -12.89
CA ALA A 508 15.39 -38.27 -14.12
C ALA A 508 16.65 -37.60 -14.73
N LYS A 509 16.76 -36.27 -14.60
CA LYS A 509 17.89 -35.47 -15.13
C LYS A 509 18.15 -34.25 -14.25
N THR A 510 19.43 -33.90 -14.10
CA THR A 510 19.88 -32.65 -13.45
C THR A 510 20.69 -31.84 -14.44
N GLU A 511 20.40 -30.54 -14.53
CA GLU A 511 21.14 -29.57 -15.36
C GLU A 511 21.47 -28.36 -14.50
N THR A 512 22.69 -27.84 -14.63
CA THR A 512 23.13 -26.64 -13.90
C THR A 512 23.51 -25.54 -14.89
N ASP A 513 23.15 -24.31 -14.58
CA ASP A 513 23.60 -23.12 -15.27
C ASP A 513 24.43 -22.27 -14.30
N ALA A 514 25.75 -22.43 -14.40
CA ALA A 514 26.68 -21.72 -13.51
C ALA A 514 26.64 -20.20 -13.68
N LYS A 515 26.27 -19.69 -14.87
CA LYS A 515 26.19 -18.26 -15.16
C LYS A 515 25.02 -17.60 -14.44
N LEU A 516 23.88 -18.30 -14.36
CA LEU A 516 22.69 -17.86 -13.62
C LEU A 516 22.68 -18.32 -12.17
N GLY A 517 23.52 -19.30 -11.81
CA GLY A 517 23.50 -19.95 -10.51
C GLY A 517 22.18 -20.72 -10.29
N THR A 518 21.66 -21.39 -11.32
CA THR A 518 20.43 -22.16 -11.27
C THR A 518 20.68 -23.65 -11.48
N THR A 519 19.86 -24.48 -10.81
CA THR A 519 19.78 -25.92 -11.04
C THR A 519 18.38 -26.28 -11.52
N THR A 520 18.28 -27.12 -12.53
CA THR A 520 17.01 -27.64 -13.07
C THR A 520 16.97 -29.16 -12.92
N TRP A 521 15.93 -29.68 -12.28
CA TRP A 521 15.61 -31.10 -12.22
C TRP A 521 14.47 -31.40 -13.18
N THR A 522 14.65 -32.41 -14.04
CA THR A 522 13.54 -33.04 -14.77
C THR A 522 13.09 -34.23 -13.93
N LEU A 523 11.82 -34.26 -13.58
CA LEU A 523 11.25 -35.29 -12.69
C LEU A 523 10.69 -36.45 -13.51
N SER A 524 10.47 -37.59 -12.86
CA SER A 524 9.93 -38.83 -13.49
C SER A 524 8.53 -38.65 -14.12
N ASN A 525 7.72 -37.70 -13.64
CA ASN A 525 6.42 -37.35 -14.22
C ASN A 525 6.52 -36.29 -15.35
N GLY A 526 7.73 -35.88 -15.75
CA GLY A 526 8.00 -34.90 -16.79
C GLY A 526 8.02 -33.45 -16.36
N ALA A 527 7.62 -33.12 -15.13
CA ALA A 527 7.70 -31.78 -14.59
C ALA A 527 9.16 -31.30 -14.50
N LYS A 528 9.40 -30.02 -14.72
CA LYS A 528 10.72 -29.41 -14.53
C LYS A 528 10.71 -28.49 -13.31
N VAL A 529 11.72 -28.61 -12.47
CA VAL A 529 11.89 -27.77 -11.28
C VAL A 529 13.22 -27.03 -11.39
N THR A 530 13.18 -25.73 -11.60
CA THR A 530 14.36 -24.86 -11.62
C THR A 530 14.42 -24.07 -10.33
N PHE A 531 15.57 -24.10 -9.66
CA PHE A 531 15.76 -23.31 -8.45
C PHE A 531 17.06 -22.54 -8.46
N LYS A 532 17.04 -21.39 -7.77
CA LYS A 532 18.19 -20.54 -7.50
C LYS A 532 18.29 -20.32 -6.00
N LYS A 533 19.41 -20.73 -5.42
CA LYS A 533 19.73 -20.41 -4.04
C LYS A 533 20.26 -18.99 -3.94
N THR A 534 19.72 -18.22 -3.01
CA THR A 534 20.13 -16.84 -2.71
C THR A 534 20.25 -16.62 -1.20
N ASP A 535 20.92 -15.54 -0.84
CA ASP A 535 21.10 -15.04 0.53
C ASP A 535 20.47 -13.64 0.71
N PHE A 536 19.55 -13.25 -0.18
CA PHE A 536 18.95 -11.90 -0.19
C PHE A 536 18.04 -11.67 1.00
N LYS A 537 17.30 -12.71 1.41
CA LYS A 537 16.50 -12.77 2.64
C LYS A 537 16.80 -14.10 3.33
N ASP A 538 16.94 -14.08 4.64
CA ASP A 538 17.27 -15.28 5.39
C ASP A 538 16.07 -16.20 5.63
N ASP A 539 14.86 -15.66 5.50
CA ASP A 539 13.61 -16.40 5.71
C ASP A 539 12.59 -16.13 4.60
N GLU A 540 12.98 -16.41 3.35
CA GLU A 540 12.08 -16.30 2.20
C GLU A 540 12.45 -17.28 1.09
N ILE A 541 11.42 -17.95 0.56
CA ILE A 541 11.44 -18.69 -0.71
C ILE A 541 10.23 -18.24 -1.52
N VAL A 542 10.45 -17.64 -2.68
CA VAL A 542 9.40 -17.29 -3.64
C VAL A 542 9.33 -18.35 -4.73
N PHE A 543 8.14 -18.59 -5.26
CA PHE A 543 7.96 -19.60 -6.31
C PHE A 543 6.84 -19.26 -7.28
N THR A 544 6.99 -19.79 -8.50
CA THR A 544 5.91 -19.86 -9.51
C THR A 544 6.00 -21.16 -10.29
N ALA A 545 4.86 -21.70 -10.66
CA ALA A 545 4.78 -22.80 -11.61
C ALA A 545 3.87 -22.40 -12.77
N ARG A 546 4.26 -22.70 -14.01
CA ARG A 546 3.53 -22.29 -15.22
C ARG A 546 3.43 -23.44 -16.21
N SER A 547 2.22 -23.64 -16.74
CA SER A 547 1.93 -24.46 -17.90
C SER A 547 1.37 -23.55 -18.99
N LEU A 548 1.92 -23.57 -20.19
CA LEU A 548 1.51 -22.66 -21.27
C LEU A 548 0.18 -23.08 -21.87
N GLY A 549 -0.69 -22.09 -22.12
CA GLY A 549 -2.03 -22.32 -22.65
C GLY A 549 -3.02 -21.29 -22.15
N GLY A 550 -3.24 -21.26 -20.86
CA GLY A 550 -4.14 -20.31 -20.21
C GLY A 550 -5.56 -20.33 -20.77
N SER A 551 -6.24 -19.23 -20.65
CA SER A 551 -7.58 -19.05 -21.19
C SER A 551 -7.59 -18.82 -22.71
N SER A 552 -6.41 -18.64 -23.36
CA SER A 552 -6.32 -18.56 -24.81
C SER A 552 -6.83 -19.83 -25.53
N LEU A 553 -6.76 -20.97 -24.84
CA LEU A 553 -7.23 -22.26 -25.35
C LEU A 553 -8.72 -22.52 -25.13
N ILE A 554 -9.39 -21.70 -24.32
CA ILE A 554 -10.83 -21.83 -24.08
C ILE A 554 -11.60 -21.32 -25.31
N PRO A 555 -12.56 -22.08 -25.86
CA PRO A 555 -13.41 -21.62 -26.96
C PRO A 555 -14.18 -20.33 -26.58
N ASP A 556 -14.42 -19.42 -27.53
CA ASP A 556 -15.09 -18.14 -27.29
C ASP A 556 -16.48 -18.30 -26.66
N ALA A 557 -17.22 -19.33 -27.06
CA ALA A 557 -18.54 -19.64 -26.50
C ALA A 557 -18.52 -19.94 -24.99
N ASP A 558 -17.37 -20.39 -24.48
CA ASP A 558 -17.17 -20.77 -23.09
C ASP A 558 -16.38 -19.72 -22.30
N TYR A 559 -15.57 -18.93 -22.97
CA TYR A 559 -14.69 -17.94 -22.33
C TYR A 559 -15.46 -16.95 -21.45
N ASN A 560 -16.46 -16.28 -22.03
CA ASN A 560 -17.27 -15.30 -21.32
C ASN A 560 -18.11 -15.90 -20.18
N LYS A 561 -18.35 -17.22 -20.20
CA LYS A 561 -19.06 -17.94 -19.13
C LYS A 561 -18.15 -18.39 -18.00
N THR A 562 -16.85 -18.39 -18.18
CA THR A 562 -15.91 -19.00 -17.23
C THR A 562 -14.87 -18.04 -16.68
N GLN A 563 -14.56 -16.95 -17.40
CA GLN A 563 -13.43 -16.06 -17.06
C GLN A 563 -13.46 -15.52 -15.63
N PHE A 564 -14.63 -15.14 -15.11
CA PHE A 564 -14.74 -14.59 -13.73
C PHE A 564 -14.81 -15.67 -12.67
N ALA A 565 -15.21 -16.89 -13.03
CA ALA A 565 -15.30 -17.97 -12.06
C ALA A 565 -13.93 -18.51 -11.64
N PHE A 566 -12.87 -18.35 -12.44
CA PHE A 566 -11.53 -18.85 -12.07
C PHE A 566 -11.02 -18.21 -10.77
N ALA A 567 -11.26 -16.93 -10.55
CA ALA A 567 -10.90 -16.25 -9.30
C ALA A 567 -11.67 -16.76 -8.07
N ALA A 568 -12.86 -17.35 -8.28
CA ALA A 568 -13.70 -17.86 -7.22
C ALA A 568 -13.44 -19.33 -6.86
N LEU A 569 -12.63 -20.06 -7.62
CA LEU A 569 -12.44 -21.50 -7.42
C LEU A 569 -11.84 -21.82 -6.05
N THR A 570 -10.95 -20.98 -5.54
CA THR A 570 -10.30 -21.16 -4.24
C THR A 570 -11.24 -20.86 -3.06
N GLU A 571 -12.36 -20.21 -3.27
CA GLU A 571 -13.34 -19.93 -2.21
C GLU A 571 -14.01 -21.20 -1.68
N ALA A 572 -14.03 -22.28 -2.47
CA ALA A 572 -14.51 -23.57 -2.04
C ALA A 572 -13.59 -24.28 -1.05
N GLY A 573 -12.33 -23.79 -0.92
CA GLY A 573 -11.29 -24.48 -0.17
C GLY A 573 -10.64 -25.61 -0.96
N VAL A 574 -9.85 -26.43 -0.29
CA VAL A 574 -9.01 -27.47 -0.90
C VAL A 574 -8.77 -28.62 0.06
N GLY A 575 -8.62 -29.86 -0.44
CA GLY A 575 -8.26 -31.01 0.38
C GLY A 575 -9.31 -31.37 1.44
N GLY A 576 -10.58 -31.00 1.24
CA GLY A 576 -11.65 -31.16 2.23
C GLY A 576 -11.73 -30.03 3.27
N PHE A 577 -10.76 -29.11 3.30
CA PHE A 577 -10.81 -27.90 4.13
C PHE A 577 -11.71 -26.87 3.44
N SER A 578 -12.60 -26.24 4.20
CA SER A 578 -13.19 -24.97 3.76
C SER A 578 -12.11 -23.86 3.76
N LYS A 579 -12.40 -22.71 3.18
CA LYS A 579 -11.49 -21.55 3.20
C LYS A 579 -11.18 -21.12 4.65
N ALA A 580 -12.17 -21.17 5.55
CA ALA A 580 -11.98 -20.84 6.96
C ALA A 580 -11.08 -21.85 7.68
N ASP A 581 -11.33 -23.17 7.45
CA ASP A 581 -10.49 -24.22 8.03
C ASP A 581 -9.04 -24.14 7.54
N LEU A 582 -8.83 -23.83 6.25
CA LEU A 582 -7.51 -23.63 5.69
C LEU A 582 -6.81 -22.41 6.33
N THR A 583 -7.53 -21.32 6.55
CA THR A 583 -7.00 -20.14 7.25
C THR A 583 -6.54 -20.49 8.67
N ASN A 584 -7.34 -21.26 9.39
CA ASN A 584 -7.01 -21.71 10.75
C ASN A 584 -5.82 -22.70 10.75
N TYR A 585 -5.74 -23.60 9.77
CA TYR A 585 -4.62 -24.54 9.60
C TYR A 585 -3.29 -23.83 9.30
N LEU A 586 -3.34 -22.76 8.55
CA LEU A 586 -2.17 -21.95 8.17
C LEU A 586 -1.81 -20.88 9.24
N ALA A 587 -2.58 -20.75 10.33
CA ALA A 587 -2.28 -19.80 11.38
C ALA A 587 -0.90 -20.07 12.00
N GLY A 588 -0.05 -19.05 12.06
CA GLY A 588 1.33 -19.15 12.53
C GLY A 588 2.33 -19.74 11.53
N LYS A 589 1.91 -20.03 10.30
CA LYS A 589 2.78 -20.48 9.20
C LYS A 589 2.93 -19.38 8.15
N GLN A 590 4.12 -19.24 7.61
CA GLN A 590 4.42 -18.29 6.52
C GLN A 590 4.25 -19.00 5.17
N VAL A 591 3.00 -19.25 4.80
CA VAL A 591 2.63 -19.98 3.57
C VAL A 591 1.60 -19.19 2.78
N ASN A 592 1.93 -18.94 1.52
CA ASN A 592 1.01 -18.38 0.54
C ASN A 592 1.13 -19.16 -0.77
N VAL A 593 0.03 -19.75 -1.25
CA VAL A 593 -0.03 -20.49 -2.53
C VAL A 593 -1.31 -20.11 -3.25
N ASN A 594 -1.17 -19.52 -4.43
CA ASN A 594 -2.29 -18.99 -5.21
C ASN A 594 -2.33 -19.65 -6.59
N PRO A 595 -3.30 -20.51 -6.88
CA PRO A 595 -3.53 -21.02 -8.24
C PRO A 595 -4.17 -19.94 -9.11
N MET A 596 -3.83 -19.95 -10.41
CA MET A 596 -4.32 -18.97 -11.38
C MET A 596 -4.51 -19.56 -12.77
N VAL A 597 -5.44 -18.97 -13.52
CA VAL A 597 -5.58 -19.18 -14.97
C VAL A 597 -5.53 -17.80 -15.62
N THR A 598 -4.40 -17.49 -16.27
CA THR A 598 -4.19 -16.22 -16.99
C THR A 598 -4.60 -16.37 -18.47
N SER A 599 -4.38 -15.33 -19.26
CA SER A 599 -4.62 -15.41 -20.71
C SER A 599 -3.72 -16.43 -21.41
N LEU A 600 -2.45 -16.54 -21.01
CA LEU A 600 -1.43 -17.30 -21.75
C LEU A 600 -0.91 -18.54 -21.00
N PHE A 601 -1.14 -18.65 -19.72
CA PHE A 601 -0.74 -19.80 -18.89
C PHE A 601 -1.70 -20.04 -17.73
N GLU A 602 -1.73 -21.26 -17.25
CA GLU A 602 -2.22 -21.62 -15.93
C GLU A 602 -1.06 -21.94 -14.99
N GLY A 603 -1.27 -21.78 -13.68
CA GLY A 603 -0.18 -22.05 -12.74
C GLY A 603 -0.50 -21.77 -11.30
N VAL A 604 0.53 -21.78 -10.48
CA VAL A 604 0.51 -21.35 -9.09
C VAL A 604 1.65 -20.38 -8.83
N SER A 605 1.45 -19.45 -7.91
CA SER A 605 2.52 -18.59 -7.41
C SER A 605 2.41 -18.45 -5.90
N GLY A 606 3.53 -18.13 -5.26
CA GLY A 606 3.49 -17.94 -3.82
C GLY A 606 4.84 -17.66 -3.19
N ARG A 607 4.81 -17.69 -1.88
CA ARG A 607 6.00 -17.57 -1.04
C ARG A 607 5.87 -18.39 0.23
N THR A 608 6.99 -18.77 0.76
CA THR A 608 7.09 -19.50 2.02
C THR A 608 8.47 -19.26 2.66
N THR A 609 8.72 -19.92 3.78
CA THR A 609 10.02 -19.97 4.44
C THR A 609 10.62 -21.37 4.32
N GLN A 610 11.88 -21.52 4.66
CA GLN A 610 12.49 -22.86 4.75
C GLN A 610 11.80 -23.74 5.81
N LYS A 611 11.30 -23.15 6.89
CA LYS A 611 10.57 -23.81 7.98
C LYS A 611 9.24 -24.39 7.51
N ASP A 612 8.52 -23.64 6.69
CA ASP A 612 7.15 -23.92 6.26
C ASP A 612 7.05 -24.51 4.84
N LEU A 613 8.20 -24.84 4.23
CA LEU A 613 8.28 -25.33 2.85
C LEU A 613 7.41 -26.57 2.62
N GLY A 614 7.44 -27.54 3.53
CA GLY A 614 6.62 -28.75 3.45
C GLY A 614 5.12 -28.44 3.38
N THR A 615 4.65 -27.49 4.21
CA THR A 615 3.23 -27.05 4.17
C THR A 615 2.89 -26.35 2.87
N ALA A 616 3.81 -25.54 2.31
CA ALA A 616 3.59 -24.89 1.00
C ALA A 616 3.51 -25.91 -0.14
N MET A 617 4.37 -26.94 -0.12
CA MET A 617 4.35 -28.02 -1.10
C MET A 617 3.10 -28.89 -0.97
N GLU A 618 2.67 -29.21 0.25
CA GLU A 618 1.43 -29.91 0.53
C GLU A 618 0.21 -29.14 -0.02
N LEU A 619 0.15 -27.84 0.23
CA LEU A 619 -0.93 -26.98 -0.27
C LEU A 619 -0.91 -26.85 -1.80
N MET A 620 0.27 -26.73 -2.38
CA MET A 620 0.44 -26.75 -3.84
C MET A 620 -0.08 -28.06 -4.43
N TYR A 621 0.33 -29.20 -3.88
CA TYR A 621 -0.13 -30.52 -4.30
C TYR A 621 -1.67 -30.62 -4.20
N ALA A 622 -2.25 -30.13 -3.13
CA ALA A 622 -3.69 -30.14 -2.91
C ALA A 622 -4.42 -29.31 -3.99
N TYR A 623 -3.91 -28.16 -4.37
CA TYR A 623 -4.48 -27.34 -5.47
C TYR A 623 -4.44 -28.06 -6.82
N PHE A 624 -3.44 -28.90 -7.08
CA PHE A 624 -3.38 -29.70 -8.31
C PHE A 624 -4.35 -30.87 -8.29
N THR A 625 -4.59 -31.48 -7.12
CA THR A 625 -5.23 -32.81 -7.05
C THR A 625 -6.59 -32.83 -6.38
N SER A 626 -6.88 -31.87 -5.51
CA SER A 626 -8.03 -31.95 -4.59
C SER A 626 -8.72 -30.61 -4.33
N LEU A 627 -8.79 -29.74 -5.36
CA LEU A 627 -9.59 -28.50 -5.29
C LEU A 627 -11.05 -28.87 -4.99
N ASN A 628 -11.66 -28.21 -4.00
CA ASN A 628 -13.04 -28.46 -3.64
C ASN A 628 -14.02 -27.86 -4.67
N TYR A 629 -15.19 -28.50 -4.82
CA TYR A 629 -16.31 -27.96 -5.59
C TYR A 629 -17.44 -27.60 -4.64
N ASN A 630 -17.75 -26.28 -4.54
CA ASN A 630 -18.81 -25.81 -3.66
C ASN A 630 -19.59 -24.63 -4.30
N PRO A 631 -20.76 -24.90 -4.94
CA PRO A 631 -21.58 -23.85 -5.51
C PRO A 631 -22.05 -22.78 -4.52
N ALA A 632 -22.23 -23.11 -3.24
CA ALA A 632 -22.63 -22.12 -2.25
C ALA A 632 -21.52 -21.09 -1.98
N SER A 633 -20.27 -21.52 -1.88
CA SER A 633 -19.11 -20.60 -1.77
C SER A 633 -18.95 -19.73 -3.00
N PHE A 634 -19.19 -20.28 -4.19
CA PHE A 634 -19.21 -19.49 -5.43
C PHE A 634 -20.30 -18.41 -5.41
N ASN A 635 -21.51 -18.76 -4.99
CA ASN A 635 -22.61 -17.80 -4.90
C ASN A 635 -22.31 -16.67 -3.90
N ALA A 636 -21.75 -17.01 -2.73
CA ALA A 636 -21.33 -16.02 -1.75
C ALA A 636 -20.25 -15.08 -2.33
N TYR A 637 -19.26 -15.62 -3.03
CA TYR A 637 -18.25 -14.81 -3.74
C TYR A 637 -18.87 -13.89 -4.78
N LYS A 638 -19.78 -14.42 -5.62
CA LYS A 638 -20.51 -13.66 -6.63
C LYS A 638 -21.27 -12.50 -6.03
N GLU A 639 -22.02 -12.75 -4.94
CA GLU A 639 -22.77 -11.69 -4.24
C GLU A 639 -21.84 -10.64 -3.64
N LYS A 640 -20.72 -11.06 -3.05
CA LYS A 640 -19.69 -10.16 -2.52
C LYS A 640 -19.11 -9.27 -3.63
N GLN A 641 -18.73 -9.85 -4.76
CA GLN A 641 -18.18 -9.10 -5.90
C GLN A 641 -19.22 -8.15 -6.49
N SER A 642 -20.46 -8.62 -6.68
CA SER A 642 -21.54 -7.77 -7.16
C SER A 642 -21.78 -6.58 -6.24
N ALA A 643 -21.79 -6.80 -4.91
CA ALA A 643 -21.95 -5.72 -3.93
C ALA A 643 -20.83 -4.66 -4.00
N MET A 644 -19.60 -5.10 -4.22
CA MET A 644 -18.44 -4.20 -4.35
C MET A 644 -18.44 -3.42 -5.67
N LEU A 645 -18.95 -4.02 -6.76
CA LEU A 645 -18.85 -3.47 -8.10
C LEU A 645 -20.09 -2.71 -8.57
N ASN A 646 -21.26 -2.93 -7.93
CA ASN A 646 -22.52 -2.32 -8.34
C ASN A 646 -22.47 -0.81 -8.46
N ASN A 647 -21.73 -0.14 -7.58
CA ASN A 647 -21.61 1.31 -7.54
C ASN A 647 -20.27 1.81 -8.11
N LEU A 648 -19.38 0.90 -8.47
CA LEU A 648 -18.02 1.30 -8.89
C LEU A 648 -18.04 2.24 -10.09
N LEU A 649 -18.96 2.03 -11.04
CA LEU A 649 -19.13 2.90 -12.21
C LEU A 649 -19.81 4.24 -11.89
N SER A 650 -20.23 4.49 -10.64
CA SER A 650 -20.54 5.85 -10.18
C SER A 650 -19.30 6.70 -10.01
N ASN A 651 -18.15 6.07 -9.72
CA ASN A 651 -16.87 6.77 -9.71
C ASN A 651 -16.47 7.18 -11.13
N PRO A 652 -16.18 8.47 -11.39
CA PRO A 652 -15.87 8.96 -12.72
C PRO A 652 -14.67 8.31 -13.37
N GLN A 653 -13.59 8.04 -12.61
CA GLN A 653 -12.38 7.42 -13.13
C GLN A 653 -12.59 5.94 -13.48
N ALA A 654 -13.31 5.20 -12.63
CA ALA A 654 -13.68 3.81 -12.91
C ALA A 654 -14.57 3.71 -14.15
N TYR A 655 -15.54 4.60 -14.29
CA TYR A 655 -16.39 4.71 -15.47
C TYR A 655 -15.57 5.01 -16.73
N PHE A 656 -14.69 6.02 -16.67
CA PHE A 656 -13.80 6.39 -17.77
C PHE A 656 -12.91 5.22 -18.20
N SER A 657 -12.26 4.56 -17.25
CA SER A 657 -11.39 3.42 -17.52
C SER A 657 -12.15 2.28 -18.19
N ASN A 658 -13.36 1.97 -17.69
CA ASN A 658 -14.19 0.90 -18.24
C ASN A 658 -14.67 1.20 -19.65
N GLU A 659 -15.24 2.40 -19.87
CA GLU A 659 -15.80 2.77 -21.17
C GLU A 659 -14.71 3.01 -22.23
N HIS A 660 -13.57 3.56 -21.82
CA HIS A 660 -12.43 3.69 -22.75
C HIS A 660 -11.85 2.32 -23.11
N ALA A 661 -11.70 1.41 -22.14
CA ALA A 661 -11.26 0.04 -22.40
C ALA A 661 -12.24 -0.72 -23.32
N LYS A 662 -13.55 -0.55 -23.15
CA LYS A 662 -14.57 -1.10 -24.09
C LYS A 662 -14.39 -0.54 -25.50
N PHE A 663 -14.16 0.76 -25.65
CA PHE A 663 -13.87 1.36 -26.95
C PHE A 663 -12.61 0.75 -27.57
N MET A 664 -11.53 0.67 -26.80
CA MET A 664 -10.26 0.10 -27.27
C MET A 664 -10.37 -1.37 -27.69
N ASN A 665 -11.29 -2.13 -27.08
CA ASN A 665 -11.47 -3.55 -27.31
C ASN A 665 -12.81 -3.90 -28.02
N GLN A 666 -13.48 -2.93 -28.66
CA GLN A 666 -14.82 -3.12 -29.22
C GLN A 666 -14.95 -4.24 -30.27
N LYS A 667 -13.81 -4.65 -30.88
CA LYS A 667 -13.74 -5.77 -31.85
C LYS A 667 -13.42 -7.12 -31.19
N ASN A 668 -13.21 -7.15 -29.87
CA ASN A 668 -12.90 -8.36 -29.13
C ASN A 668 -14.14 -8.87 -28.37
N PRO A 669 -14.82 -9.92 -28.82
CA PRO A 669 -16.01 -10.45 -28.16
C PRO A 669 -15.72 -11.05 -26.78
N ARG A 670 -14.45 -11.31 -26.44
CA ARG A 670 -14.00 -11.77 -25.12
C ARG A 670 -13.91 -10.65 -24.10
N PHE A 671 -13.89 -9.39 -24.55
CA PHE A 671 -13.78 -8.23 -23.68
C PHE A 671 -15.16 -7.61 -23.45
N ILE A 672 -15.71 -7.77 -22.28
CA ILE A 672 -17.04 -7.26 -21.88
C ILE A 672 -16.97 -6.04 -20.94
N GLY A 673 -15.77 -5.66 -20.55
CA GLY A 673 -15.47 -4.53 -19.66
C GLY A 673 -14.34 -4.86 -18.71
N VAL A 674 -13.84 -3.86 -18.02
CA VAL A 674 -12.80 -4.02 -16.97
C VAL A 674 -13.39 -4.70 -15.75
N PHE A 675 -14.65 -4.38 -15.44
CA PHE A 675 -15.34 -4.84 -14.24
C PHE A 675 -16.53 -5.74 -14.64
N PRO A 676 -16.66 -6.96 -14.07
CA PRO A 676 -17.82 -7.81 -14.29
C PRO A 676 -19.05 -7.19 -13.62
N MET A 677 -20.10 -7.00 -14.38
CA MET A 677 -21.38 -6.49 -13.91
C MET A 677 -22.32 -7.63 -13.53
N GLU A 678 -23.44 -7.33 -12.88
CA GLU A 678 -24.42 -8.32 -12.43
C GLU A 678 -24.83 -9.31 -13.54
N LYS A 679 -25.08 -8.82 -14.75
CA LYS A 679 -25.42 -9.65 -15.93
C LYS A 679 -24.31 -10.64 -16.30
N ASP A 680 -23.05 -10.27 -16.09
CA ASP A 680 -21.89 -11.09 -16.42
C ASP A 680 -21.76 -12.24 -15.41
N TRP A 681 -22.01 -11.93 -14.12
CA TRP A 681 -22.12 -12.93 -13.07
C TRP A 681 -23.30 -13.87 -13.25
N ALA A 682 -24.45 -13.39 -13.76
CA ALA A 682 -25.64 -14.21 -14.03
C ALA A 682 -25.36 -15.27 -15.11
N ASN A 683 -24.49 -14.97 -16.08
CA ASN A 683 -24.10 -15.87 -17.17
C ASN A 683 -22.91 -16.79 -16.83
N THR A 684 -22.36 -16.71 -15.63
CA THR A 684 -21.15 -17.47 -15.27
C THR A 684 -21.48 -18.93 -14.96
N ASP A 685 -20.78 -19.86 -15.62
CA ASP A 685 -20.84 -21.31 -15.43
C ASP A 685 -19.68 -21.78 -14.54
N TYR A 686 -19.93 -21.83 -13.23
CA TYR A 686 -18.96 -22.25 -12.23
C TYR A 686 -18.50 -23.70 -12.42
N LYS A 687 -19.43 -24.61 -12.75
CA LYS A 687 -19.12 -26.04 -12.94
C LYS A 687 -18.13 -26.22 -14.11
N LYS A 688 -18.38 -25.52 -15.19
CA LYS A 688 -17.52 -25.57 -16.37
C LYS A 688 -16.12 -24.97 -16.11
N ALA A 689 -16.06 -23.84 -15.38
CA ALA A 689 -14.78 -23.27 -14.96
C ALA A 689 -13.98 -24.24 -14.06
N TYR A 690 -14.66 -24.93 -13.14
CA TYR A 690 -14.05 -25.94 -12.29
C TYR A 690 -13.51 -27.13 -13.12
N ASP A 691 -14.27 -27.63 -14.08
CA ASP A 691 -13.83 -28.73 -14.94
C ASP A 691 -12.63 -28.33 -15.81
N ILE A 692 -12.64 -27.11 -16.37
CA ILE A 692 -11.50 -26.56 -17.12
C ILE A 692 -10.27 -26.46 -16.24
N TYR A 693 -10.42 -25.97 -15.02
CA TYR A 693 -9.31 -25.91 -14.06
C TYR A 693 -8.71 -27.30 -13.81
N LYS A 694 -9.53 -28.29 -13.52
CA LYS A 694 -9.07 -29.67 -13.29
C LYS A 694 -8.31 -30.25 -14.47
N ASP A 695 -8.81 -30.04 -15.70
CA ASP A 695 -8.15 -30.50 -16.92
C ASP A 695 -6.77 -29.83 -17.09
N LYS A 696 -6.69 -28.53 -16.86
CA LYS A 696 -5.44 -27.77 -16.92
C LYS A 696 -4.39 -28.19 -15.91
N PHE A 697 -4.81 -28.54 -14.69
CA PHE A 697 -3.92 -28.94 -13.60
C PHE A 697 -3.65 -30.44 -13.55
N ALA A 698 -4.26 -31.24 -14.41
CA ALA A 698 -4.10 -32.70 -14.43
C ALA A 698 -2.80 -33.19 -15.09
N ASN A 699 -1.96 -32.27 -15.63
CA ASN A 699 -0.75 -32.66 -16.36
C ASN A 699 0.48 -31.91 -15.88
N ALA A 700 1.10 -32.40 -14.80
CA ALA A 700 2.32 -31.80 -14.25
C ALA A 700 3.50 -31.80 -15.23
N GLY A 701 3.55 -32.72 -16.19
CA GLY A 701 4.60 -32.79 -17.21
C GLY A 701 4.69 -31.55 -18.13
N ASN A 702 3.62 -30.75 -18.18
CA ASN A 702 3.62 -29.49 -18.91
C ASN A 702 4.05 -28.28 -18.05
N PHE A 703 4.19 -28.46 -16.74
CA PHE A 703 4.56 -27.40 -15.83
C PHE A 703 6.07 -27.25 -15.69
N GLN A 704 6.51 -26.00 -15.61
CA GLN A 704 7.82 -25.63 -15.13
C GLN A 704 7.65 -24.86 -13.82
N PHE A 705 8.30 -25.37 -12.78
CA PHE A 705 8.31 -24.81 -11.43
C PHE A 705 9.60 -24.04 -11.22
N TYR A 706 9.51 -22.85 -10.64
CA TYR A 706 10.64 -21.98 -10.36
C TYR A 706 10.62 -21.59 -8.90
N PHE A 707 11.77 -21.74 -8.22
CA PHE A 707 11.95 -21.38 -6.82
C PHE A 707 13.21 -20.53 -6.66
N VAL A 708 13.11 -19.43 -5.92
CA VAL A 708 14.25 -18.56 -5.61
C VAL A 708 14.19 -18.18 -4.14
N GLY A 709 15.32 -18.26 -3.45
CA GLY A 709 15.42 -17.87 -2.04
C GLY A 709 16.44 -18.64 -1.23
N ASN A 710 16.33 -18.55 0.09
CA ASN A 710 17.19 -19.29 1.01
C ASN A 710 16.76 -20.77 1.10
N ILE A 711 17.26 -21.56 0.17
CA ILE A 711 16.86 -22.97 -0.04
C ILE A 711 17.91 -23.92 0.56
N ASP A 712 17.48 -24.77 1.50
CA ASP A 712 18.23 -25.98 1.87
C ASP A 712 17.96 -27.06 0.82
N GLU A 713 18.94 -27.33 -0.02
CA GLU A 713 18.76 -28.20 -1.20
C GLU A 713 18.33 -29.63 -0.82
N ALA A 714 18.81 -30.16 0.32
CA ALA A 714 18.47 -31.53 0.74
C ALA A 714 16.99 -31.63 1.11
N LYS A 715 16.51 -30.73 1.96
CA LYS A 715 15.10 -30.67 2.35
C LYS A 715 14.21 -30.32 1.17
N PHE A 716 14.64 -29.36 0.35
CA PHE A 716 13.89 -29.00 -0.86
C PHE A 716 13.73 -30.17 -1.82
N LYS A 717 14.79 -30.98 -2.01
CA LYS A 717 14.75 -32.19 -2.83
C LYS A 717 13.72 -33.19 -2.31
N ASP A 718 13.69 -33.41 -1.00
CA ASP A 718 12.75 -34.34 -0.40
C ASP A 718 11.30 -33.89 -0.62
N GLU A 719 11.01 -32.62 -0.42
CA GLU A 719 9.67 -32.03 -0.65
C GLU A 719 9.26 -32.07 -2.12
N VAL A 720 10.18 -31.75 -3.05
CA VAL A 720 9.95 -31.84 -4.50
C VAL A 720 9.63 -33.28 -4.91
N LEU A 721 10.37 -34.26 -4.40
CA LEU A 721 10.13 -35.68 -4.70
C LEU A 721 8.81 -36.18 -4.08
N GLN A 722 8.49 -35.71 -2.86
CA GLN A 722 7.25 -36.11 -2.17
C GLN A 722 6.03 -35.56 -2.91
N TYR A 723 6.02 -34.28 -3.27
CA TYR A 723 4.82 -33.61 -3.77
C TYR A 723 4.84 -33.35 -5.28
N ILE A 724 5.85 -32.67 -5.84
CA ILE A 724 5.84 -32.27 -7.26
C ILE A 724 6.02 -33.49 -8.16
N ALA A 725 6.95 -34.40 -7.84
CA ALA A 725 7.16 -35.60 -8.64
C ALA A 725 6.00 -36.61 -8.57
N SER A 726 5.10 -36.46 -7.61
CA SER A 726 3.89 -37.26 -7.40
C SER A 726 2.64 -36.67 -8.05
N LEU A 727 2.74 -35.48 -8.67
CA LEU A 727 1.63 -34.89 -9.40
C LEU A 727 1.28 -35.73 -10.65
N PRO A 728 -0.03 -35.83 -11.00
CA PRO A 728 -0.45 -36.57 -12.18
C PRO A 728 0.13 -35.95 -13.46
N SER A 729 0.41 -36.77 -14.45
CA SER A 729 0.90 -36.33 -15.76
C SER A 729 0.27 -37.16 -16.89
N SER A 730 -0.16 -36.48 -17.96
CA SER A 730 -0.77 -37.12 -19.12
C SER A 730 0.15 -37.16 -20.36
N GLY A 731 1.34 -36.56 -20.27
CA GLY A 731 2.27 -36.44 -21.38
C GLY A 731 1.84 -35.47 -22.50
N LYS A 732 0.70 -34.79 -22.38
CA LYS A 732 0.25 -33.77 -23.33
C LYS A 732 1.04 -32.49 -23.13
N THR A 733 1.47 -31.85 -24.22
CA THR A 733 2.01 -30.47 -24.19
C THR A 733 0.98 -29.50 -24.73
N THR A 734 0.90 -28.35 -24.06
CA THR A 734 0.04 -27.25 -24.49
C THR A 734 0.87 -25.99 -24.71
N MET A 735 0.38 -25.12 -25.57
CA MET A 735 0.96 -23.81 -25.86
C MET A 735 -0.19 -22.83 -26.01
N TYR A 736 0.01 -21.58 -25.54
CA TYR A 736 -0.96 -20.52 -25.80
C TYR A 736 -1.12 -20.26 -27.30
N LYS A 737 -2.26 -19.70 -27.65
CA LYS A 737 -2.51 -19.26 -29.05
C LYS A 737 -2.85 -17.78 -29.08
N ASP A 738 -2.51 -17.13 -30.19
CA ASP A 738 -3.07 -15.81 -30.52
C ASP A 738 -4.54 -16.02 -30.92
N THR A 739 -5.44 -15.35 -30.18
CA THR A 739 -6.88 -15.43 -30.44
C THR A 739 -7.31 -14.63 -31.66
N GLY A 740 -6.41 -13.84 -32.25
CA GLY A 740 -6.69 -13.01 -33.42
C GLY A 740 -7.39 -11.69 -33.13
N TYR A 741 -7.79 -11.43 -31.86
CA TYR A 741 -8.42 -10.16 -31.48
C TYR A 741 -7.38 -9.06 -31.28
N ARG A 742 -7.73 -7.86 -31.76
CA ARG A 742 -6.84 -6.70 -31.77
C ARG A 742 -7.52 -5.49 -31.12
N THR A 743 -6.73 -4.64 -30.48
CA THR A 743 -7.18 -3.35 -29.96
C THR A 743 -7.41 -2.36 -31.10
N MET A 744 -8.20 -1.32 -30.82
CA MET A 744 -8.43 -0.24 -31.78
C MET A 744 -7.15 0.53 -32.04
N THR A 745 -6.97 0.91 -33.30
CA THR A 745 -5.89 1.78 -33.78
C THR A 745 -6.50 2.84 -34.68
N GLY A 746 -5.83 3.97 -34.82
CA GLY A 746 -6.26 5.10 -35.64
C GLY A 746 -6.38 6.40 -34.86
N ASP A 747 -6.79 7.48 -35.52
CA ASP A 747 -6.89 8.79 -34.94
C ASP A 747 -8.32 9.04 -34.42
N TYR A 748 -8.46 9.15 -33.08
CA TYR A 748 -9.74 9.34 -32.42
C TYR A 748 -9.65 10.38 -31.30
N ASN A 749 -10.74 11.17 -31.17
CA ASN A 749 -11.01 11.98 -29.99
C ASN A 749 -12.30 11.46 -29.31
N LYS A 750 -12.19 11.07 -28.06
CA LYS A 750 -13.29 10.54 -27.26
C LYS A 750 -13.49 11.37 -26.00
N VAL A 751 -14.70 11.83 -25.77
CA VAL A 751 -15.09 12.52 -24.54
C VAL A 751 -16.09 11.66 -23.79
N TYR A 752 -15.82 11.43 -22.53
CA TYR A 752 -16.67 10.71 -21.59
C TYR A 752 -17.13 11.70 -20.53
N LYS A 753 -18.41 11.69 -20.18
CA LYS A 753 -18.97 12.59 -19.16
C LYS A 753 -19.40 11.79 -17.96
N LYS A 754 -18.85 12.09 -16.78
CA LYS A 754 -19.22 11.46 -15.52
C LYS A 754 -18.72 12.27 -14.32
N GLY A 755 -19.57 12.31 -13.26
CA GLY A 755 -19.28 12.98 -12.00
C GLY A 755 -19.64 14.47 -12.02
N LYS A 756 -19.79 15.04 -10.83
CA LYS A 756 -20.24 16.42 -10.61
C LYS A 756 -19.11 17.37 -10.26
N ASP A 757 -18.02 16.84 -9.73
CA ASP A 757 -16.86 17.63 -9.34
C ASP A 757 -16.12 18.15 -10.56
N PRO A 758 -15.52 19.36 -10.48
CA PRO A 758 -14.76 19.95 -11.58
C PRO A 758 -13.42 19.26 -11.79
N LYS A 759 -13.44 17.98 -12.14
CA LYS A 759 -12.26 17.15 -12.39
C LYS A 759 -12.31 16.54 -13.77
N SER A 760 -11.19 16.59 -14.47
CA SER A 760 -10.98 15.94 -15.75
C SER A 760 -9.76 15.02 -15.72
N MET A 761 -9.73 14.05 -16.62
CA MET A 761 -8.58 13.19 -16.89
C MET A 761 -8.36 13.14 -18.39
N VAL A 762 -7.12 13.31 -18.81
CA VAL A 762 -6.72 13.20 -20.21
C VAL A 762 -5.83 11.98 -20.37
N SER A 763 -6.12 11.18 -21.40
CA SER A 763 -5.29 10.05 -21.85
C SER A 763 -4.98 10.25 -23.34
N ILE A 764 -3.70 10.31 -23.68
CA ILE A 764 -3.21 10.37 -25.06
C ILE A 764 -2.47 9.07 -25.31
N SER A 765 -2.91 8.26 -26.26
CA SER A 765 -2.31 6.95 -26.50
C SER A 765 -2.02 6.67 -27.96
N TYR A 766 -0.98 5.87 -28.17
CA TYR A 766 -0.57 5.29 -29.44
C TYR A 766 -0.36 3.81 -29.24
N SER A 767 -0.91 2.99 -30.09
CA SER A 767 -0.75 1.53 -30.02
C SER A 767 -0.93 0.87 -31.38
N GLY A 768 -0.34 -0.32 -31.56
CA GLY A 768 -0.49 -1.09 -32.78
C GLY A 768 0.32 -2.36 -32.77
N GLU A 769 0.17 -3.14 -33.86
CA GLU A 769 1.00 -4.30 -34.11
C GLU A 769 2.40 -3.87 -34.56
N ALA A 770 3.42 -4.50 -34.04
CA ALA A 770 4.80 -4.34 -34.48
C ALA A 770 5.60 -5.61 -34.14
N PRO A 771 6.50 -6.08 -35.02
CA PRO A 771 7.45 -7.12 -34.66
C PRO A 771 8.24 -6.69 -33.40
N TYR A 772 8.30 -7.57 -32.41
CA TYR A 772 9.07 -7.26 -31.21
C TYR A 772 10.55 -7.10 -31.52
N ASN A 773 11.12 -6.01 -31.05
CA ASN A 773 12.56 -5.76 -31.06
C ASN A 773 12.98 -5.25 -29.69
N GLU A 774 13.92 -5.93 -29.07
CA GLU A 774 14.31 -5.65 -27.68
C GLU A 774 14.90 -4.23 -27.52
N LYS A 775 15.75 -3.81 -28.46
CA LYS A 775 16.33 -2.46 -28.41
C LYS A 775 15.27 -1.37 -28.56
N GLU A 776 14.29 -1.59 -29.45
CA GLU A 776 13.17 -0.66 -29.61
C GLU A 776 12.25 -0.67 -28.39
N ALA A 777 12.02 -1.83 -27.78
CA ALA A 777 11.24 -1.94 -26.54
C ALA A 777 11.88 -1.12 -25.40
N LEU A 778 13.19 -1.27 -25.22
CA LEU A 778 13.94 -0.52 -24.21
C LEU A 778 13.97 0.98 -24.54
N ALA A 779 14.18 1.35 -25.80
CA ALA A 779 14.16 2.74 -26.25
C ALA A 779 12.77 3.39 -26.08
N LEU A 780 11.68 2.63 -26.29
CA LEU A 780 10.32 3.13 -26.09
C LEU A 780 9.97 3.29 -24.61
N SER A 781 10.47 2.40 -23.75
CA SER A 781 10.38 2.55 -22.29
C SER A 781 11.12 3.80 -21.82
N ALA A 782 12.36 3.97 -22.25
CA ALA A 782 13.17 5.16 -21.95
C ALA A 782 12.49 6.46 -22.43
N LEU A 783 11.89 6.44 -23.62
CA LEU A 783 11.12 7.57 -24.14
C LEU A 783 9.91 7.91 -23.24
N GLY A 784 9.26 6.91 -22.66
CA GLY A 784 8.17 7.12 -21.70
C GLY A 784 8.63 7.88 -20.45
N GLU A 785 9.76 7.51 -19.86
CA GLU A 785 10.32 8.21 -18.70
C GLU A 785 10.76 9.64 -19.06
N VAL A 786 11.44 9.81 -20.18
CA VAL A 786 11.81 11.16 -20.67
C VAL A 786 10.58 12.02 -20.94
N ALA A 787 9.55 11.47 -21.57
CA ALA A 787 8.29 12.18 -21.78
C ALA A 787 7.60 12.56 -20.47
N THR A 788 7.71 11.71 -19.42
CA THR A 788 7.23 12.06 -18.08
C THR A 788 7.92 13.31 -17.55
N ILE A 789 9.27 13.40 -17.65
CA ILE A 789 10.02 14.59 -17.24
C ILE A 789 9.48 15.83 -18.00
N LYS A 790 9.33 15.75 -19.33
CA LYS A 790 8.85 16.88 -20.14
C LYS A 790 7.40 17.28 -19.87
N VAL A 791 6.53 16.31 -19.58
CA VAL A 791 5.14 16.57 -19.18
C VAL A 791 5.08 17.29 -17.84
N ILE A 792 5.87 16.87 -16.86
CA ILE A 792 5.95 17.54 -15.55
C ILE A 792 6.53 18.94 -15.71
N GLU A 793 7.67 19.10 -16.38
CA GLU A 793 8.28 20.41 -16.62
C GLU A 793 7.28 21.37 -17.27
N LYS A 794 6.54 20.91 -18.30
CA LYS A 794 5.64 21.78 -19.07
C LYS A 794 4.30 22.03 -18.39
N LEU A 795 3.58 20.96 -17.99
CA LEU A 795 2.20 21.10 -17.54
C LEU A 795 2.08 21.47 -16.06
N ARG A 796 3.03 21.02 -15.22
CA ARG A 796 3.06 21.33 -13.80
C ARG A 796 3.89 22.58 -13.52
N GLU A 797 5.17 22.58 -13.92
CA GLU A 797 6.09 23.66 -13.56
C GLU A 797 5.83 24.95 -14.33
N ASP A 798 5.67 24.88 -15.68
CA ASP A 798 5.45 26.09 -16.48
C ASP A 798 3.99 26.59 -16.44
N GLU A 799 3.02 25.67 -16.50
CA GLU A 799 1.61 26.04 -16.68
C GLU A 799 0.78 25.92 -15.39
N SER A 800 1.32 25.33 -14.32
CA SER A 800 0.63 25.09 -13.03
C SER A 800 -0.76 24.44 -13.21
N GLY A 801 -0.90 23.62 -14.27
CA GLY A 801 -2.19 23.11 -14.72
C GLY A 801 -2.50 21.69 -14.24
N ILE A 802 -1.51 21.00 -13.66
CA ILE A 802 -1.65 19.64 -13.11
C ILE A 802 -0.87 19.56 -11.80
N TYR A 803 -1.30 18.64 -10.93
CA TYR A 803 -0.51 18.23 -9.78
C TYR A 803 0.53 17.17 -10.18
N GLY A 804 0.13 16.21 -11.00
CA GLY A 804 1.02 15.14 -11.49
C GLY A 804 0.50 14.53 -12.77
N GLY A 805 1.37 13.80 -13.44
CA GLY A 805 1.09 13.11 -14.69
C GLY A 805 2.30 12.32 -15.14
N GLY A 806 2.16 11.54 -16.19
CA GLY A 806 3.28 10.78 -16.69
C GLY A 806 3.03 10.11 -18.03
N ALA A 807 4.08 9.57 -18.61
CA ALA A 807 4.05 8.81 -19.84
C ALA A 807 4.70 7.44 -19.65
N ARG A 808 4.25 6.48 -20.42
CA ARG A 808 4.82 5.13 -20.47
C ARG A 808 4.85 4.63 -21.90
N GLY A 809 5.93 3.92 -22.24
CA GLY A 809 6.10 3.26 -23.53
C GLY A 809 6.58 1.84 -23.36
N GLY A 810 6.29 0.96 -24.33
CA GLY A 810 6.78 -0.40 -24.28
C GLY A 810 6.33 -1.26 -25.45
N MET A 811 6.89 -2.45 -25.55
CA MET A 811 6.50 -3.46 -26.53
C MET A 811 6.24 -4.80 -25.84
N ASN A 812 5.26 -5.56 -26.35
CA ASN A 812 5.03 -6.94 -25.96
C ASN A 812 5.38 -7.87 -27.11
N LYS A 813 5.97 -9.04 -26.80
CA LYS A 813 6.34 -10.07 -27.75
C LYS A 813 5.19 -11.04 -28.03
N ILE A 814 4.37 -11.32 -27.02
CA ILE A 814 3.36 -12.38 -26.99
C ILE A 814 1.98 -11.85 -26.59
N PRO A 815 0.89 -12.46 -27.06
CA PRO A 815 0.79 -13.55 -28.01
C PRO A 815 1.16 -13.15 -29.44
N TYR A 816 1.24 -11.85 -29.73
CA TYR A 816 1.74 -11.24 -30.97
C TYR A 816 2.49 -9.94 -30.65
N GLY A 817 3.36 -9.51 -31.53
CA GLY A 817 4.16 -8.30 -31.31
C GLY A 817 3.30 -7.03 -31.30
N THR A 818 3.38 -6.25 -30.22
CA THR A 818 2.66 -4.97 -30.09
C THR A 818 3.56 -3.91 -29.51
N TYR A 819 3.22 -2.65 -29.80
CA TYR A 819 3.73 -1.49 -29.09
C TYR A 819 2.60 -0.69 -28.45
N SER A 820 2.91 0.02 -27.39
CA SER A 820 2.04 1.01 -26.79
C SER A 820 2.87 2.17 -26.24
N PHE A 821 2.29 3.37 -26.32
CA PHE A 821 2.81 4.57 -25.68
C PHE A 821 1.63 5.42 -25.21
N GLY A 822 1.69 5.97 -24.01
CA GLY A 822 0.60 6.76 -23.48
C GLY A 822 1.07 7.84 -22.54
N ILE A 823 0.37 8.99 -22.55
CA ILE A 823 0.51 10.11 -21.62
C ILE A 823 -0.82 10.24 -20.90
N ASN A 824 -0.79 10.34 -19.56
CA ASN A 824 -1.98 10.49 -18.73
C ASN A 824 -1.77 11.59 -17.69
N PHE A 825 -2.76 12.45 -17.51
CA PHE A 825 -2.75 13.46 -16.47
C PHE A 825 -4.17 13.88 -16.05
N PRO A 826 -4.41 14.11 -14.75
CA PRO A 826 -5.62 14.77 -14.26
C PRO A 826 -5.46 16.30 -14.36
N CYS A 827 -6.56 17.03 -14.52
CA CYS A 827 -6.56 18.48 -14.55
C CYS A 827 -7.95 19.06 -14.29
N GLY A 828 -8.03 20.39 -14.18
CA GLY A 828 -9.31 21.10 -14.25
C GLY A 828 -9.97 20.97 -15.62
N PRO A 829 -11.31 20.83 -15.71
CA PRO A 829 -11.99 20.70 -17.00
C PRO A 829 -11.79 21.90 -17.92
N GLU A 830 -11.63 23.09 -17.36
CA GLU A 830 -11.29 24.33 -18.09
C GLU A 830 -9.94 24.28 -18.77
N ASN A 831 -9.01 23.48 -18.28
CA ASN A 831 -7.64 23.38 -18.77
C ASN A 831 -7.42 22.15 -19.67
N ALA A 832 -8.34 21.19 -19.71
CA ALA A 832 -8.14 19.91 -20.36
C ALA A 832 -7.73 20.03 -21.84
N GLU A 833 -8.38 20.88 -22.61
CA GLU A 833 -8.04 21.10 -24.03
C GLU A 833 -6.67 21.76 -24.21
N LYS A 834 -6.39 22.82 -23.42
CA LYS A 834 -5.12 23.53 -23.46
C LYS A 834 -3.96 22.60 -23.14
N LEU A 835 -4.06 21.88 -22.01
CA LEU A 835 -2.99 20.98 -21.53
C LEU A 835 -2.80 19.78 -22.46
N THR A 836 -3.87 19.29 -23.10
CA THR A 836 -3.77 18.25 -24.14
C THR A 836 -2.92 18.75 -25.32
N LYS A 837 -3.16 19.99 -25.78
CA LYS A 837 -2.36 20.58 -26.86
C LYS A 837 -0.90 20.78 -26.44
N SER A 838 -0.65 21.23 -25.21
CA SER A 838 0.70 21.38 -24.67
C SER A 838 1.44 20.05 -24.58
N ALA A 839 0.80 18.99 -24.06
CA ALA A 839 1.40 17.64 -24.00
C ALA A 839 1.74 17.08 -25.38
N ILE A 840 0.83 17.27 -26.37
CA ILE A 840 1.07 16.84 -27.75
C ILE A 840 2.23 17.65 -28.36
N ALA A 841 2.34 18.94 -28.07
CA ALA A 841 3.43 19.77 -28.56
C ALA A 841 4.79 19.35 -28.00
N GLU A 842 4.85 18.98 -26.71
CA GLU A 842 6.09 18.44 -26.12
C GLU A 842 6.46 17.08 -26.76
N LEU A 843 5.48 16.22 -26.97
CA LEU A 843 5.72 14.95 -27.68
C LEU A 843 6.22 15.19 -29.11
N GLN A 844 5.68 16.19 -29.82
CA GLN A 844 6.14 16.56 -31.17
C GLN A 844 7.59 17.02 -31.18
N LYS A 845 8.03 17.78 -30.14
CA LYS A 845 9.45 18.16 -29.99
C LYS A 845 10.35 16.92 -29.85
N LEU A 846 9.92 15.92 -29.06
CA LEU A 846 10.67 14.66 -28.92
C LEU A 846 10.73 13.88 -30.25
N ILE A 847 9.68 13.92 -31.05
CA ILE A 847 9.65 13.31 -32.38
C ILE A 847 10.62 14.02 -33.33
N ASP A 848 10.56 15.35 -33.40
CA ASP A 848 11.31 16.14 -34.37
C ASP A 848 12.80 16.21 -34.04
N ASN A 849 13.12 16.51 -32.77
CA ASN A 849 14.47 16.81 -32.32
C ASN A 849 15.13 15.66 -31.51
N GLY A 850 14.34 14.71 -30.99
CA GLY A 850 14.79 13.78 -29.95
C GLY A 850 14.86 14.44 -28.56
N PRO A 851 15.10 13.65 -27.50
CA PRO A 851 15.30 14.19 -26.15
C PRO A 851 16.66 14.88 -26.01
N GLU A 852 16.82 15.71 -25.00
CA GLU A 852 18.13 16.21 -24.58
C GLU A 852 18.97 15.09 -23.98
N GLN A 853 20.29 15.18 -24.13
CA GLN A 853 21.21 14.16 -23.58
C GLN A 853 21.05 14.06 -22.05
N LYS A 854 20.87 15.18 -21.36
CA LYS A 854 20.67 15.21 -19.89
C LYS A 854 19.48 14.36 -19.41
N ASP A 855 18.38 14.34 -20.19
CA ASP A 855 17.17 13.61 -19.80
C ASP A 855 17.38 12.09 -19.98
N LEU A 856 18.10 11.70 -21.04
CA LEU A 856 18.51 10.31 -21.21
C LEU A 856 19.49 9.88 -20.13
N ASP A 857 20.39 10.76 -19.70
CA ASP A 857 21.34 10.47 -18.62
C ASP A 857 20.63 10.31 -17.27
N LYS A 858 19.61 11.11 -16.98
CA LYS A 858 18.72 10.96 -15.80
C LYS A 858 18.04 9.57 -15.81
N TYR A 859 17.48 9.16 -16.95
CA TYR A 859 16.89 7.85 -17.12
C TYR A 859 17.91 6.74 -16.84
N LYS A 860 19.08 6.79 -17.47
CA LYS A 860 20.12 5.76 -17.29
C LYS A 860 20.59 5.63 -15.85
N GLU A 861 20.74 6.75 -15.15
CA GLU A 861 21.14 6.75 -13.76
C GLU A 861 20.07 6.16 -12.84
N GLY A 862 18.79 6.49 -13.10
CA GLY A 862 17.66 5.89 -12.40
C GLY A 862 17.61 4.37 -12.59
N GLU A 863 17.69 3.89 -13.83
CA GLU A 863 17.70 2.46 -14.17
C GLU A 863 18.91 1.72 -13.57
N TYR A 864 20.07 2.38 -13.49
CA TYR A 864 21.23 1.82 -12.84
C TYR A 864 20.99 1.56 -11.35
N ASN A 865 20.42 2.53 -10.65
CA ASN A 865 20.13 2.42 -9.23
C ASN A 865 19.02 1.39 -8.94
N ASP A 866 17.94 1.41 -9.73
CA ASP A 866 16.82 0.48 -9.59
C ASP A 866 17.28 -0.97 -9.83
N ASN A 867 17.99 -1.24 -10.93
CA ASN A 867 18.45 -2.59 -11.26
C ASN A 867 19.46 -3.14 -10.25
N LYS A 868 20.31 -2.29 -9.64
CA LYS A 868 21.21 -2.69 -8.58
C LYS A 868 20.45 -3.24 -7.35
N THR A 869 19.34 -2.63 -7.01
CA THR A 869 18.46 -3.09 -5.93
C THR A 869 17.69 -4.35 -6.35
N GLU A 870 17.10 -4.36 -7.54
CA GLU A 870 16.33 -5.49 -8.08
C GLU A 870 17.15 -6.79 -8.17
N LEU A 871 18.45 -6.70 -8.49
CA LEU A 871 19.35 -7.86 -8.52
C LEU A 871 19.57 -8.50 -7.14
N LYS A 872 19.10 -7.88 -6.05
CA LYS A 872 19.08 -8.43 -4.68
C LYS A 872 17.65 -8.84 -4.24
N ASP A 873 16.69 -8.90 -5.16
CA ASP A 873 15.31 -9.31 -4.89
C ASP A 873 15.01 -10.71 -5.44
N ASN A 874 14.46 -11.59 -4.60
CA ASN A 874 14.12 -12.96 -4.98
C ASN A 874 13.01 -13.03 -6.04
N MET A 875 12.02 -12.15 -5.97
CA MET A 875 10.89 -12.11 -6.89
C MET A 875 11.34 -11.65 -8.28
N PHE A 876 12.23 -10.66 -8.33
CA PHE A 876 12.81 -10.19 -9.58
C PHE A 876 13.54 -11.33 -10.32
N TRP A 877 14.42 -12.07 -9.62
CA TRP A 877 15.10 -13.23 -10.19
C TRP A 877 14.14 -14.33 -10.64
N MET A 878 13.13 -14.66 -9.81
CA MET A 878 12.15 -15.67 -10.16
C MET A 878 11.41 -15.30 -11.46
N ASN A 879 10.96 -14.06 -11.58
CA ASN A 879 10.27 -13.58 -12.78
C ASN A 879 11.17 -13.59 -14.02
N ALA A 880 12.42 -13.17 -13.88
CA ALA A 880 13.40 -13.16 -14.97
C ALA A 880 13.70 -14.57 -15.48
N ILE A 881 13.93 -15.54 -14.59
CA ILE A 881 14.17 -16.94 -14.95
C ILE A 881 12.94 -17.56 -15.61
N ALA A 882 11.74 -17.25 -15.09
CA ALA A 882 10.49 -17.81 -15.62
C ALA A 882 10.03 -17.15 -16.94
N LYS A 883 10.54 -15.98 -17.29
CA LYS A 883 10.15 -15.23 -18.50
C LYS A 883 10.51 -15.98 -19.78
N ASN A 884 11.69 -16.60 -19.83
CA ASN A 884 12.14 -17.35 -21.01
C ASN A 884 11.15 -18.45 -21.43
N GLN A 885 10.56 -19.18 -20.47
CA GLN A 885 9.54 -20.19 -20.79
C GLN A 885 8.35 -19.58 -21.52
N LEU A 886 7.92 -18.39 -21.10
CA LEU A 886 6.70 -17.77 -21.59
C LEU A 886 6.86 -17.15 -22.97
N ASP A 887 7.96 -16.43 -23.22
CA ASP A 887 8.13 -15.63 -24.43
C ASP A 887 9.39 -15.97 -25.25
N GLY A 888 10.20 -16.96 -24.81
CA GLY A 888 11.44 -17.35 -25.50
C GLY A 888 12.52 -16.27 -25.52
N SER A 889 12.50 -15.31 -24.56
CA SER A 889 13.55 -14.30 -24.39
C SER A 889 14.87 -14.95 -23.96
N ASP A 890 15.99 -14.24 -24.13
CA ASP A 890 17.28 -14.74 -23.64
C ASP A 890 17.27 -14.81 -22.10
N LYS A 891 17.54 -15.98 -21.55
CA LYS A 891 17.61 -16.18 -20.10
C LYS A 891 18.70 -15.36 -19.41
N TYR A 892 19.70 -14.87 -20.18
CA TYR A 892 20.79 -14.05 -19.68
C TYR A 892 20.52 -12.54 -19.72
N ASP A 893 19.36 -12.12 -20.21
CA ASP A 893 19.00 -10.70 -20.31
C ASP A 893 19.14 -9.97 -18.97
N ILE A 894 18.78 -10.63 -17.88
CA ILE A 894 18.92 -10.10 -16.52
C ILE A 894 20.37 -9.68 -16.19
N LEU A 895 21.38 -10.39 -16.73
CA LEU A 895 22.79 -10.09 -16.48
C LEU A 895 23.34 -8.99 -17.38
N ASN A 896 22.69 -8.74 -18.52
CA ASN A 896 23.16 -7.80 -19.56
C ASN A 896 22.31 -6.52 -19.62
N TYR A 897 21.30 -6.39 -18.75
CA TYR A 897 20.32 -5.29 -18.80
C TYR A 897 20.97 -3.92 -18.71
N GLN A 898 21.88 -3.73 -17.73
CA GLN A 898 22.58 -2.45 -17.57
C GLN A 898 23.42 -2.05 -18.77
N ASP A 899 24.09 -3.00 -19.43
CA ASP A 899 24.88 -2.70 -20.62
C ASP A 899 23.99 -2.29 -21.79
N LYS A 900 22.80 -2.89 -21.91
CA LYS A 900 21.80 -2.49 -22.89
C LYS A 900 21.26 -1.07 -22.62
N VAL A 901 20.98 -0.73 -21.37
CA VAL A 901 20.57 0.62 -20.96
C VAL A 901 21.66 1.65 -21.25
N LYS A 902 22.93 1.36 -20.89
CA LYS A 902 24.08 2.23 -21.18
C LYS A 902 24.25 2.48 -22.66
N ALA A 903 24.00 1.49 -23.51
CA ALA A 903 24.16 1.57 -24.97
C ALA A 903 23.08 2.43 -25.66
N LEU A 904 21.96 2.78 -24.99
CA LEU A 904 20.93 3.63 -25.57
C LEU A 904 21.49 5.03 -25.90
N THR A 905 21.02 5.57 -27.02
CA THR A 905 21.37 6.91 -27.50
C THR A 905 20.11 7.77 -27.68
N VAL A 906 20.28 9.08 -27.65
CA VAL A 906 19.22 10.05 -28.00
C VAL A 906 18.59 9.70 -29.36
N LYS A 907 19.42 9.24 -30.29
CA LYS A 907 18.96 8.86 -31.62
C LYS A 907 18.06 7.63 -31.62
N ASP A 908 18.30 6.66 -30.72
CA ASP A 908 17.43 5.49 -30.58
C ASP A 908 16.04 5.90 -30.11
N LEU A 909 15.95 6.78 -29.12
CA LEU A 909 14.68 7.32 -28.62
C LEU A 909 13.94 8.14 -29.70
N GLN A 910 14.65 8.98 -30.44
CA GLN A 910 14.07 9.73 -31.56
C GLN A 910 13.53 8.78 -32.67
N ASN A 911 14.27 7.73 -32.99
CA ASN A 911 13.86 6.77 -34.00
C ASN A 911 12.56 6.06 -33.65
N VAL A 912 12.41 5.58 -32.39
CA VAL A 912 11.16 4.95 -31.93
C VAL A 912 10.01 5.97 -31.83
N ALA A 913 10.28 7.21 -31.43
CA ALA A 913 9.28 8.28 -31.46
C ALA A 913 8.76 8.51 -32.89
N LYS A 914 9.63 8.66 -33.87
CA LYS A 914 9.27 8.82 -35.30
C LYS A 914 8.52 7.60 -35.87
N LYS A 915 8.93 6.41 -35.45
CA LYS A 915 8.35 5.16 -35.96
C LYS A 915 6.93 4.91 -35.40
N TYR A 916 6.71 5.17 -34.11
CA TYR A 916 5.53 4.72 -33.40
C TYR A 916 4.55 5.82 -33.00
N LEU A 917 4.95 7.11 -32.96
CA LEU A 917 4.13 8.18 -32.38
C LEU A 917 3.66 9.22 -33.42
N THR A 918 3.77 8.93 -34.71
CA THR A 918 3.39 9.85 -35.78
C THR A 918 1.98 9.64 -36.32
N LYS A 919 1.37 8.50 -36.03
CA LYS A 919 0.04 8.09 -36.54
C LYS A 919 -0.72 7.29 -35.49
N GLY A 920 -2.04 7.28 -35.61
CA GLY A 920 -2.88 6.42 -34.77
C GLY A 920 -3.04 6.94 -33.35
N ARG A 921 -3.12 8.28 -33.18
CA ARG A 921 -3.30 8.92 -31.87
C ARG A 921 -4.74 8.83 -31.39
N ILE A 922 -4.94 8.28 -30.22
CA ILE A 922 -6.22 8.28 -29.53
C ILE A 922 -6.14 9.22 -28.33
N VAL A 923 -6.99 10.24 -28.32
CA VAL A 923 -7.17 11.15 -27.19
C VAL A 923 -8.50 10.80 -26.52
N ALA A 924 -8.46 10.46 -25.25
CA ALA A 924 -9.63 10.21 -24.43
C ALA A 924 -9.65 11.22 -23.27
N THR A 925 -10.79 11.90 -23.10
CA THR A 925 -10.96 12.90 -22.05
C THR A 925 -12.18 12.56 -21.21
N LEU A 926 -11.98 12.40 -19.90
CA LEU A 926 -13.06 12.43 -18.93
C LEU A 926 -13.38 13.87 -18.59
N MET A 927 -14.66 14.26 -18.72
CA MET A 927 -15.19 15.55 -18.33
C MET A 927 -16.27 15.34 -17.27
N PRO A 928 -16.52 16.29 -16.39
CA PRO A 928 -17.70 16.25 -15.52
C PRO A 928 -19.00 16.28 -16.32
N GLU A 929 -20.10 15.86 -15.71
CA GLU A 929 -21.44 15.97 -16.27
C GLU A 929 -21.81 17.43 -16.48
N ASP A 930 -22.78 17.71 -17.37
CA ASP A 930 -23.22 19.08 -17.69
C ASP A 930 -23.76 19.81 -16.43
N GLY A 931 -23.40 21.06 -16.28
CA GLY A 931 -23.82 21.87 -15.13
C GLY A 931 -22.75 22.03 -14.04
N TRP A 932 -21.59 21.39 -14.15
CA TRP A 932 -20.45 21.55 -13.22
C TRP A 932 -20.02 23.01 -13.06
N GLU A 933 -20.18 23.82 -14.09
CA GLU A 933 -19.89 25.26 -14.08
C GLU A 933 -20.80 26.06 -13.11
N LYS A 934 -22.00 25.52 -12.83
CA LYS A 934 -22.93 26.10 -11.85
C LYS A 934 -22.51 25.78 -10.43
N ALA A 935 -21.94 24.59 -10.19
CA ALA A 935 -21.38 24.22 -8.90
C ALA A 935 -20.20 25.13 -8.50
N LYS A 936 -19.47 25.69 -9.48
CA LYS A 936 -18.43 26.69 -9.26
C LYS A 936 -18.98 28.03 -8.71
N LYS A 937 -20.28 28.32 -8.94
CA LYS A 937 -20.96 29.58 -8.53
C LYS A 937 -21.80 29.41 -7.26
N GLU A 938 -22.12 28.21 -6.85
CA GLU A 938 -22.89 27.89 -5.64
C GLU A 938 -21.98 27.45 -4.48
N GLU A 939 -20.91 28.19 -4.22
CA GLU A 939 -20.18 28.05 -2.95
C GLU A 939 -21.08 28.54 -1.80
N PRO A 940 -21.09 27.87 -0.62
CA PRO A 940 -22.08 28.11 0.41
C PRO A 940 -22.05 29.57 0.87
N LYS A 941 -23.21 30.24 0.74
CA LYS A 941 -23.45 31.51 1.43
C LYS A 941 -23.11 31.31 2.90
N LYS A 942 -22.32 32.22 3.42
CA LYS A 942 -21.89 32.31 4.83
C LYS A 942 -22.93 31.72 5.77
N ALA A 943 -22.55 30.73 6.57
CA ALA A 943 -23.33 30.34 7.72
C ALA A 943 -23.56 31.60 8.57
N GLU A 944 -24.80 31.99 8.77
CA GLU A 944 -25.17 33.08 9.65
C GLU A 944 -24.63 32.76 11.04
N THR A 945 -23.80 33.65 11.54
CA THR A 945 -23.27 33.61 12.89
C THR A 945 -24.45 33.70 13.85
N VAL A 946 -24.85 32.58 14.43
CA VAL A 946 -25.82 32.57 15.52
C VAL A 946 -25.12 33.20 16.74
N THR A 947 -25.39 34.46 16.92
CA THR A 947 -24.96 35.19 18.13
C THR A 947 -25.81 34.68 19.28
N VAL A 948 -25.27 33.78 20.10
CA VAL A 948 -25.87 33.44 21.38
C VAL A 948 -25.69 34.62 22.29
N LYS A 949 -26.78 35.38 22.52
CA LYS A 949 -26.84 36.39 23.59
C LYS A 949 -26.65 35.69 24.93
N ALA A 950 -25.58 36.01 25.64
CA ALA A 950 -25.41 35.65 27.03
C ALA A 950 -26.56 36.28 27.85
N GLY A 951 -27.46 35.44 28.32
CA GLY A 951 -28.47 35.84 29.29
C GLY A 951 -27.80 36.09 30.63
N ALA A 952 -27.95 37.32 31.14
CA ALA A 952 -27.51 37.68 32.48
C ALA A 952 -28.32 36.86 33.49
N ALA A 953 -27.61 36.21 34.42
CA ALA A 953 -28.20 35.60 35.60
C ALA A 953 -28.55 36.69 36.60
N ASN A 954 -29.77 36.67 37.09
CA ASN A 954 -30.14 37.13 38.43
C ASN A 954 -30.32 35.92 39.33
#